data_2840614860937eb5fdf50e18f25d6919
#
_entry.id   2840614860937eb5fdf50e18f25d6919
#
_cell.length_a   1.000
_cell.length_b   1.000
_cell.length_c   1.000
_cell.angle_alpha   90.00
_cell.angle_beta   90.00
_cell.angle_gamma   90.00
#
_symmetry.space_group_name_H-M   'P 1'
#
loop_
_entity.id
_entity.type
_entity.pdbx_description
1 polymer ?
#
loop_
_entity_poly.entity_id
_entity_poly.type
_entity_poly.pdbx_seq_one_letter_code
_entity_poly.pdbx_strand_id
1 'polypeptide(L)'
;MIKKETEILIARINKWYAYLPKLFINDEKIFNAKYGWSKERTLFIDRLNLSYNEIKEGNNWGRKWESAWFELSIKIPPKWKGKTLATNLDFSGEGLVYDNDGNEIQGITNGAIWDPNFARTRVIIDEKLISNQNLNLWVEAAANSLFGVFTDPDTKEDSPKKHGWFDAKVEKMRIGIFDVELWHLYLDVRILMGLIKHLDENSVQRSRIITALSYSINAFRGAEKRSLDARKCLKDELKKPASASDLSVSAIGHAHIDTGWLWPVKETIRKCARTFSTQLEIIEKYPDYIFGASQPQHYQFIKDYYPNIYERIKNAVKKGQWELQGGMWVEADCNLISGESMVRQLIHGKNFFKDEFGVEVDNLWLPDVFGYSAALPQILKKSGVNYFLTQKLSWSQYNEFPHHTFNWRGIDGTEILTHFPPENTYNSELDTEFLIPAQKHFKEKSYLDEFISLFGVGDGGGGPKPENIELGLRMADLESAPKVKFDTAKNFFERLNNSKKSIETWVGELYLELHRGTLTTHGLVKKQNRTLENKLRNVEILWSCLNLNQYPHKELDLLWKKLLINQFHDIIPGSSINLVYKNTHKEYNQIHKGCDDLINEASKKLFISSLNSFVLANTLSDRWKGTIEIPISYKNHEVIDQNSKKIPVLLKHDTLYGLVDLPPLSFSTFIKGQKIIRESNVKKNLILENSVIRYEFDIKGRLKSCFDKELNHEFLNDNGNIISLYEDIPNNWDAWDIDFFYRDALLETAKIVETISGVECDFYQDLTFKFYIGNSIITQIVSLNSHSKRLDFITKVNWKEKHKMLRVHFPLNVKSDQASFDIQYGYVKRHTHQNTSWDKAKFEVVGHKYADLSDHDCGVALLNDCKYGYMVHDNIIDLNLLRSPNNPDPEADIGDHDFIYSFFPHKNDLINSKVISEASCVNNKPLLFKEFKALSKIPVSIDGEGLELSVLKKAEKKDCLILRIVERFGRKSEGKIYLSGEITECDLIEWKSIGEKVKVKE
;
A
#
# COMPACT_ATOMS: atom_id res chain seq x y z
N MET A 1 -44.12 31.07 -0.01
CA MET A 1 -44.53 30.49 -1.31
C MET A 1 -45.40 29.26 -1.08
N ILE A 2 -46.37 28.98 -1.96
CA ILE A 2 -47.15 27.74 -1.95
C ILE A 2 -46.18 26.57 -2.34
N LYS A 3 -46.26 25.44 -1.64
CA LYS A 3 -45.37 24.32 -1.84
C LYS A 3 -45.21 23.93 -3.33
N LYS A 4 -46.32 23.90 -4.07
CA LYS A 4 -46.35 23.59 -5.50
C LYS A 4 -45.59 24.62 -6.38
N GLU A 5 -45.67 25.89 -6.05
CA GLU A 5 -44.92 26.92 -6.76
C GLU A 5 -43.41 26.79 -6.49
N THR A 6 -43.04 26.46 -5.25
CA THR A 6 -41.66 26.23 -4.87
C THR A 6 -41.06 25.04 -5.68
N GLU A 7 -41.77 23.94 -5.80
CA GLU A 7 -41.36 22.80 -6.60
C GLU A 7 -41.17 23.16 -8.09
N ILE A 8 -42.06 23.95 -8.65
CA ILE A 8 -41.98 24.44 -10.05
C ILE A 8 -40.76 25.33 -10.24
N LEU A 9 -40.49 26.25 -9.29
CA LEU A 9 -39.31 27.11 -9.37
C LEU A 9 -38.00 26.32 -9.26
N ILE A 10 -37.92 25.37 -8.35
CA ILE A 10 -36.74 24.49 -8.21
C ILE A 10 -36.51 23.69 -9.50
N ALA A 11 -37.56 23.13 -10.09
CA ALA A 11 -37.45 22.40 -11.37
C ALA A 11 -36.94 23.31 -12.50
N ARG A 12 -37.42 24.58 -12.55
CA ARG A 12 -36.93 25.56 -13.49
C ARG A 12 -35.45 25.90 -13.29
N ILE A 13 -35.02 26.08 -12.02
CA ILE A 13 -33.63 26.37 -11.66
C ILE A 13 -32.73 25.20 -12.07
N ASN A 14 -33.10 23.95 -11.76
CA ASN A 14 -32.35 22.75 -12.13
C ASN A 14 -32.16 22.65 -13.64
N LYS A 15 -33.22 22.88 -14.42
CA LYS A 15 -33.14 22.85 -15.89
C LYS A 15 -32.22 23.93 -16.44
N TRP A 16 -32.26 25.13 -15.87
CA TRP A 16 -31.39 26.23 -16.27
C TRP A 16 -29.93 25.94 -15.90
N TYR A 17 -29.65 25.50 -14.69
CA TYR A 17 -28.33 25.15 -14.21
C TYR A 17 -27.67 24.10 -15.14
N ALA A 18 -28.37 23.04 -15.48
CA ALA A 18 -27.89 22.00 -16.39
C ALA A 18 -27.61 22.51 -17.83
N TYR A 19 -28.18 23.64 -18.20
CA TYR A 19 -27.95 24.25 -19.52
C TYR A 19 -26.72 25.17 -19.58
N LEU A 20 -26.37 25.84 -18.47
CA LEU A 20 -25.31 26.86 -18.44
C LEU A 20 -23.93 26.36 -18.96
N PRO A 21 -23.44 25.16 -18.59
CA PRO A 21 -22.13 24.69 -19.06
C PRO A 21 -21.98 24.60 -20.57
N LYS A 22 -23.07 24.38 -21.29
CA LYS A 22 -23.08 24.31 -22.77
C LYS A 22 -22.76 25.65 -23.44
N LEU A 23 -22.80 26.73 -22.68
CA LEU A 23 -22.58 28.11 -23.16
C LEU A 23 -21.21 28.67 -22.75
N PHE A 24 -20.38 27.91 -22.04
CA PHE A 24 -19.09 28.42 -21.52
C PHE A 24 -18.11 28.81 -22.62
N ILE A 25 -18.06 28.06 -23.72
CA ILE A 25 -17.19 28.34 -24.84
C ILE A 25 -18.04 28.63 -26.09
N ASN A 26 -17.82 29.80 -26.66
CA ASN A 26 -18.57 30.29 -27.81
C ASN A 26 -17.65 30.50 -29.04
N ASP A 27 -18.26 30.51 -30.22
CA ASP A 27 -17.55 30.79 -31.50
C ASP A 27 -16.37 29.83 -31.72
N GLU A 28 -16.56 28.53 -31.37
CA GLU A 28 -15.49 27.52 -31.46
C GLU A 28 -14.95 27.34 -32.88
N LYS A 29 -13.63 27.13 -33.00
CA LYS A 29 -12.93 26.70 -34.20
C LYS A 29 -12.08 25.49 -33.95
N ILE A 30 -11.94 24.66 -34.99
CA ILE A 30 -11.14 23.41 -34.93
C ILE A 30 -9.68 23.75 -35.24
N PHE A 31 -8.76 23.14 -34.48
CA PHE A 31 -7.33 23.22 -34.75
C PHE A 31 -6.98 22.45 -36.05
N ASN A 32 -6.01 22.94 -36.82
CA ASN A 32 -5.25 22.09 -37.73
C ASN A 32 -4.33 21.20 -36.88
N ALA A 33 -4.35 19.91 -37.14
CA ALA A 33 -3.63 18.95 -36.31
C ALA A 33 -2.85 17.92 -37.11
N LYS A 34 -1.65 17.63 -36.65
CA LYS A 34 -0.86 16.47 -37.06
C LYS A 34 -0.54 15.62 -35.83
N TYR A 35 -0.36 14.32 -36.00
CA TYR A 35 0.05 13.42 -34.92
C TYR A 35 1.19 12.51 -35.33
N GLY A 36 2.09 12.28 -34.36
CA GLY A 36 3.17 11.29 -34.45
C GLY A 36 2.94 10.20 -33.44
N TRP A 37 2.63 8.97 -33.89
CA TRP A 37 2.37 7.81 -33.05
C TRP A 37 3.66 7.17 -32.53
N SER A 38 3.63 6.63 -31.33
CA SER A 38 4.67 5.77 -30.77
C SER A 38 4.09 4.70 -29.86
N LYS A 39 4.72 3.52 -29.85
CA LYS A 39 4.31 2.41 -28.95
C LYS A 39 4.55 2.73 -27.49
N GLU A 40 5.64 3.44 -27.20
CA GLU A 40 6.05 3.85 -25.85
C GLU A 40 6.15 5.38 -25.79
N ARG A 41 6.23 5.91 -24.59
CA ARG A 41 6.41 7.34 -24.37
C ARG A 41 7.65 7.88 -25.09
N THR A 42 7.49 8.98 -25.81
CA THR A 42 8.58 9.75 -26.45
C THR A 42 8.73 11.09 -25.71
N LEU A 43 9.94 11.49 -25.38
CA LEU A 43 10.22 12.77 -24.72
C LEU A 43 9.94 13.95 -25.66
N PHE A 44 9.68 15.14 -25.11
CA PHE A 44 9.44 16.36 -25.88
C PHE A 44 10.57 16.64 -26.89
N ILE A 45 11.82 16.48 -26.45
CA ILE A 45 13.00 16.72 -27.29
C ILE A 45 13.09 15.79 -28.52
N ASP A 46 12.57 14.57 -28.38
CA ASP A 46 12.62 13.51 -29.38
C ASP A 46 11.36 13.45 -30.27
N ARG A 47 10.33 14.25 -29.94
CA ARG A 47 9.04 14.21 -30.66
C ARG A 47 9.15 14.38 -32.16
N LEU A 48 10.07 15.24 -32.63
CA LEU A 48 10.28 15.54 -34.08
C LEU A 48 10.89 14.36 -34.86
N ASN A 49 11.37 13.31 -34.15
CA ASN A 49 11.86 12.09 -34.80
C ASN A 49 10.71 11.15 -35.21
N LEU A 50 9.47 11.43 -34.77
CA LEU A 50 8.29 10.67 -35.18
C LEU A 50 7.81 11.04 -36.57
N SER A 51 7.14 10.11 -37.25
CA SER A 51 6.47 10.36 -38.52
C SER A 51 5.09 10.98 -38.27
N TYR A 52 4.88 12.18 -38.78
CA TYR A 52 3.63 12.93 -38.55
C TYR A 52 2.66 12.78 -39.73
N ASN A 53 1.39 12.53 -39.41
CA ASN A 53 0.28 12.49 -40.37
C ASN A 53 -0.79 13.49 -39.95
N GLU A 54 -1.56 14.00 -40.88
CA GLU A 54 -2.74 14.82 -40.58
C GLU A 54 -3.79 13.97 -39.85
N ILE A 55 -4.48 14.61 -38.92
CA ILE A 55 -5.56 13.97 -38.15
C ILE A 55 -6.73 14.93 -37.92
N LYS A 56 -7.93 14.39 -37.84
CA LYS A 56 -9.18 15.14 -37.64
C LYS A 56 -10.00 14.55 -36.51
N GLU A 57 -10.94 15.36 -35.98
CA GLU A 57 -11.95 14.85 -35.05
C GLU A 57 -12.66 13.63 -35.67
N GLY A 58 -12.83 12.59 -34.85
CA GLY A 58 -13.39 11.30 -35.24
C GLY A 58 -12.38 10.23 -35.66
N ASN A 59 -11.11 10.59 -35.91
CA ASN A 59 -10.08 9.60 -36.27
C ASN A 59 -9.48 8.92 -35.04
N ASN A 60 -9.18 7.62 -35.17
CA ASN A 60 -8.43 6.85 -34.15
C ASN A 60 -6.94 7.19 -34.29
N TRP A 61 -6.21 7.12 -33.11
CA TRP A 61 -4.80 7.49 -33.10
C TRP A 61 -3.92 6.52 -32.26
N GLY A 62 -4.48 5.70 -31.37
CA GLY A 62 -3.69 4.80 -30.54
C GLY A 62 -4.54 3.73 -29.88
N ARG A 63 -3.89 2.66 -29.46
CA ARG A 63 -4.47 1.56 -28.69
C ARG A 63 -4.03 1.64 -27.23
N LYS A 64 -4.64 0.83 -26.36
CA LYS A 64 -4.33 0.72 -24.93
C LYS A 64 -2.83 0.81 -24.65
N TRP A 65 -2.43 1.79 -23.83
CA TRP A 65 -1.06 2.11 -23.40
C TRP A 65 -0.13 2.67 -24.48
N GLU A 66 -0.59 2.90 -25.70
CA GLU A 66 0.19 3.59 -26.73
C GLU A 66 0.21 5.11 -26.50
N SER A 67 1.08 5.80 -27.19
CA SER A 67 1.31 7.24 -27.04
C SER A 67 1.31 7.94 -28.38
N ALA A 68 1.01 9.23 -28.38
CA ALA A 68 1.18 10.08 -29.54
C ALA A 68 1.51 11.52 -29.12
N TRP A 69 2.26 12.20 -30.00
CA TRP A 69 2.40 13.65 -29.96
C TRP A 69 1.48 14.29 -30.97
N PHE A 70 0.68 15.27 -30.53
CA PHE A 70 -0.15 16.09 -31.40
C PHE A 70 0.46 17.48 -31.52
N GLU A 71 0.64 17.95 -32.78
CA GLU A 71 0.93 19.31 -33.12
C GLU A 71 -0.38 20.01 -33.49
N LEU A 72 -0.80 20.99 -32.69
CA LEU A 72 -2.03 21.74 -32.85
C LEU A 72 -1.71 23.17 -33.28
N SER A 73 -2.27 23.68 -34.40
CA SER A 73 -2.06 25.02 -34.86
C SER A 73 -3.35 25.69 -35.30
N ILE A 74 -3.47 26.99 -35.02
CA ILE A 74 -4.62 27.79 -35.47
C ILE A 74 -4.26 29.27 -35.59
N LYS A 75 -4.85 29.91 -36.56
CA LYS A 75 -4.83 31.37 -36.68
C LYS A 75 -6.01 31.96 -35.91
N ILE A 76 -5.71 32.74 -34.88
CA ILE A 76 -6.69 33.41 -34.03
C ILE A 76 -7.42 34.52 -34.80
N PRO A 77 -8.76 34.49 -34.88
CA PRO A 77 -9.53 35.53 -35.55
C PRO A 77 -9.33 36.90 -34.89
N PRO A 78 -9.17 37.98 -35.68
CA PRO A 78 -9.00 39.33 -35.14
C PRO A 78 -10.09 39.76 -34.16
N LYS A 79 -11.33 39.30 -34.36
CA LYS A 79 -12.47 39.58 -33.47
C LYS A 79 -12.36 38.99 -32.07
N TRP A 80 -11.40 38.07 -31.81
CA TRP A 80 -11.13 37.46 -30.52
C TRP A 80 -10.09 38.22 -29.66
N LYS A 81 -9.48 39.28 -30.23
CA LYS A 81 -8.50 40.11 -29.52
C LYS A 81 -9.07 40.68 -28.23
N GLY A 82 -8.35 40.49 -27.10
CA GLY A 82 -8.75 40.92 -25.77
C GLY A 82 -9.90 40.11 -25.14
N LYS A 83 -10.22 38.94 -25.70
CA LYS A 83 -11.15 37.97 -25.11
C LYS A 83 -10.37 36.83 -24.44
N THR A 84 -10.89 36.31 -23.36
CA THR A 84 -10.35 35.07 -22.75
C THR A 84 -10.64 33.90 -23.68
N LEU A 85 -9.61 33.18 -24.07
CA LEU A 85 -9.73 32.00 -24.93
C LEU A 85 -9.55 30.72 -24.12
N ALA A 86 -10.30 29.69 -24.48
CA ALA A 86 -10.14 28.37 -23.89
C ALA A 86 -10.20 27.29 -24.98
N THR A 87 -9.41 26.26 -24.81
CA THR A 87 -9.51 25.06 -25.62
C THR A 87 -10.58 24.10 -25.10
N ASN A 88 -11.00 23.19 -25.98
CA ASN A 88 -11.77 22.01 -25.63
C ASN A 88 -11.08 20.83 -26.32
N LEU A 89 -10.20 20.12 -25.56
CA LEU A 89 -9.34 19.05 -26.05
C LEU A 89 -9.73 17.73 -25.43
N ASP A 90 -10.15 16.77 -26.25
CA ASP A 90 -10.47 15.41 -25.85
C ASP A 90 -9.90 14.42 -26.87
N PHE A 91 -8.92 13.64 -26.42
CA PHE A 91 -8.25 12.61 -27.21
C PHE A 91 -8.67 11.20 -26.80
N SER A 92 -9.82 11.01 -26.16
CA SER A 92 -10.26 9.75 -25.53
C SER A 92 -9.22 9.16 -24.57
N GLY A 93 -8.40 10.00 -23.93
CA GLY A 93 -7.32 9.57 -23.06
C GLY A 93 -6.87 10.69 -22.16
N GLU A 94 -5.68 10.54 -21.62
CA GLU A 94 -5.01 11.58 -20.85
C GLU A 94 -3.94 12.26 -21.71
N GLY A 95 -3.70 13.54 -21.49
CA GLY A 95 -2.66 14.28 -22.19
C GLY A 95 -2.00 15.35 -21.32
N LEU A 96 -0.79 15.73 -21.68
CA LEU A 96 -0.09 16.90 -21.15
C LEU A 96 0.10 17.92 -22.28
N VAL A 97 -0.38 19.13 -22.05
CA VAL A 97 -0.30 20.24 -23.01
C VAL A 97 0.98 21.02 -22.79
N TYR A 98 1.68 21.33 -23.87
CA TYR A 98 2.93 22.09 -23.88
C TYR A 98 2.80 23.32 -24.79
N ASP A 99 3.58 24.34 -24.51
CA ASP A 99 3.85 25.42 -25.44
C ASP A 99 4.87 24.99 -26.53
N ASN A 100 5.23 25.92 -27.40
CA ASN A 100 6.17 25.66 -28.51
C ASN A 100 7.61 25.44 -28.01
N ASP A 101 7.97 25.99 -26.88
CA ASP A 101 9.28 25.95 -26.26
C ASP A 101 9.49 24.70 -25.37
N GLY A 102 8.42 23.94 -25.15
CA GLY A 102 8.46 22.69 -24.35
C GLY A 102 8.12 22.88 -22.88
N ASN A 103 7.55 24.03 -22.51
CA ASN A 103 7.07 24.21 -21.15
C ASN A 103 5.73 23.51 -20.98
N GLU A 104 5.62 22.73 -19.91
CA GLU A 104 4.41 22.03 -19.52
C GLU A 104 3.36 23.03 -19.01
N ILE A 105 2.19 23.05 -19.63
CA ILE A 105 1.09 23.96 -19.28
C ILE A 105 0.14 23.27 -18.33
N GLN A 106 -0.60 22.26 -18.81
CA GLN A 106 -1.69 21.65 -18.04
C GLN A 106 -1.97 20.23 -18.51
N GLY A 107 -2.33 19.34 -17.56
CA GLY A 107 -2.89 18.01 -17.85
C GLY A 107 -4.34 18.09 -18.32
N ILE A 108 -4.69 17.22 -19.27
CA ILE A 108 -6.06 16.99 -19.73
C ILE A 108 -6.43 15.50 -19.60
N THR A 109 -7.71 15.22 -19.42
CA THR A 109 -8.25 13.85 -19.35
C THR A 109 -9.69 13.82 -19.81
N ASN A 110 -10.10 12.72 -20.43
CA ASN A 110 -11.50 12.43 -20.77
C ASN A 110 -12.34 11.99 -19.54
N GLY A 111 -11.72 11.90 -18.35
CA GLY A 111 -12.34 11.40 -17.14
C GLY A 111 -12.32 9.87 -17.03
N ALA A 112 -13.29 9.31 -16.34
CA ALA A 112 -13.47 7.89 -16.16
C ALA A 112 -14.58 7.33 -17.08
N ILE A 113 -14.52 6.04 -17.35
CA ILE A 113 -15.57 5.34 -18.12
C ILE A 113 -16.90 5.41 -17.36
N TRP A 114 -16.86 5.35 -16.03
CA TRP A 114 -18.05 5.36 -15.16
C TRP A 114 -18.49 6.75 -14.71
N ASP A 115 -17.61 7.77 -14.74
CA ASP A 115 -17.97 9.13 -14.39
C ASP A 115 -17.28 10.18 -15.27
N PRO A 116 -17.99 10.74 -16.25
CA PRO A 116 -17.46 11.78 -17.14
C PRO A 116 -17.25 13.14 -16.43
N ASN A 117 -17.79 13.34 -15.20
CA ASN A 117 -17.61 14.59 -14.46
C ASN A 117 -16.16 14.83 -14.04
N PHE A 118 -15.33 13.79 -14.03
CA PHE A 118 -13.89 13.92 -13.83
C PHE A 118 -13.14 14.44 -15.05
N ALA A 119 -13.79 14.64 -16.19
CA ALA A 119 -13.14 15.14 -17.40
C ALA A 119 -12.54 16.55 -17.21
N ARG A 120 -11.37 16.76 -17.81
CA ARG A 120 -10.66 18.04 -17.88
C ARG A 120 -10.23 18.28 -19.32
N THR A 121 -11.03 18.94 -20.10
CA THR A 121 -10.78 19.18 -21.53
C THR A 121 -10.47 20.64 -21.83
N ARG A 122 -10.65 21.52 -20.82
CA ARG A 122 -10.47 22.96 -20.95
C ARG A 122 -9.10 23.43 -20.47
N VAL A 123 -8.39 24.13 -21.34
CA VAL A 123 -7.17 24.86 -21.01
C VAL A 123 -7.38 26.32 -21.35
N ILE A 124 -7.22 27.21 -20.38
CA ILE A 124 -7.27 28.65 -20.58
C ILE A 124 -5.96 29.10 -21.22
N ILE A 125 -6.05 29.80 -22.36
CA ILE A 125 -4.90 30.23 -23.11
C ILE A 125 -4.42 31.60 -22.62
N ASP A 126 -3.15 31.64 -22.18
CA ASP A 126 -2.47 32.91 -21.88
C ASP A 126 -2.16 33.66 -23.17
N GLU A 127 -2.38 34.98 -23.23
CA GLU A 127 -2.11 35.81 -24.40
C GLU A 127 -0.63 35.71 -24.86
N LYS A 128 0.31 35.48 -23.96
CA LYS A 128 1.74 35.30 -24.30
C LYS A 128 2.02 34.13 -25.23
N LEU A 129 1.13 33.12 -25.28
CA LEU A 129 1.25 31.95 -26.15
C LEU A 129 0.86 32.28 -27.62
N ILE A 130 0.24 33.41 -27.83
CA ILE A 130 -0.23 33.86 -29.17
C ILE A 130 0.82 34.76 -29.81
N SER A 131 1.48 34.30 -30.87
CA SER A 131 2.47 35.07 -31.64
C SER A 131 1.96 35.34 -33.04
N ASN A 132 1.94 36.62 -33.47
CA ASN A 132 1.46 37.02 -34.79
C ASN A 132 0.08 36.43 -35.15
N GLN A 133 -0.84 36.43 -34.22
CA GLN A 133 -2.18 35.80 -34.35
C GLN A 133 -2.16 34.28 -34.52
N ASN A 134 -1.01 33.60 -34.34
CA ASN A 134 -0.94 32.16 -34.42
C ASN A 134 -0.80 31.59 -33.01
N LEU A 135 -1.53 30.54 -32.72
CA LEU A 135 -1.37 29.70 -31.54
C LEU A 135 -0.91 28.32 -31.98
N ASN A 136 0.21 27.89 -31.44
CA ASN A 136 0.75 26.54 -31.62
C ASN A 136 0.87 25.86 -30.22
N LEU A 137 0.34 24.65 -30.10
CA LEU A 137 0.41 23.84 -28.93
C LEU A 137 0.86 22.42 -29.24
N TRP A 138 1.51 21.79 -28.33
CA TRP A 138 1.82 20.36 -28.41
C TRP A 138 1.07 19.60 -27.30
N VAL A 139 0.65 18.37 -27.62
CA VAL A 139 0.02 17.49 -26.62
C VAL A 139 0.69 16.12 -26.62
N GLU A 140 1.26 15.74 -25.49
CA GLU A 140 1.69 14.37 -25.21
C GLU A 140 0.48 13.57 -24.77
N ALA A 141 -0.09 12.73 -25.64
CA ALA A 141 -1.27 11.94 -25.31
C ALA A 141 -0.93 10.49 -24.96
N ALA A 142 -1.70 9.91 -24.05
CA ALA A 142 -1.66 8.51 -23.67
C ALA A 142 -3.02 7.86 -23.90
N ALA A 143 -3.03 6.71 -24.57
CA ALA A 143 -4.24 5.94 -24.83
C ALA A 143 -4.62 5.12 -23.60
N ASN A 144 -5.14 5.84 -22.59
CA ASN A 144 -5.65 5.30 -21.30
C ASN A 144 -6.79 6.19 -20.80
N SER A 145 -7.27 5.95 -19.57
CA SER A 145 -8.19 6.87 -18.90
C SER A 145 -7.65 7.26 -17.52
N LEU A 146 -8.32 8.20 -16.85
CA LEU A 146 -7.93 8.69 -15.52
C LEU A 146 -7.80 7.54 -14.52
N PHE A 147 -8.74 6.59 -14.51
CA PHE A 147 -8.70 5.37 -13.68
C PHE A 147 -8.26 4.13 -14.47
N GLY A 148 -7.38 4.31 -15.44
CA GLY A 148 -6.82 3.23 -16.25
C GLY A 148 -7.80 2.60 -17.23
N VAL A 149 -7.36 1.50 -17.84
CA VAL A 149 -8.16 0.67 -18.74
C VAL A 149 -7.96 -0.78 -18.33
N PHE A 150 -8.96 -1.40 -17.73
CA PHE A 150 -8.91 -2.78 -17.29
C PHE A 150 -9.95 -3.64 -17.98
N THR A 151 -9.70 -4.94 -17.98
CA THR A 151 -10.62 -5.95 -18.50
C THR A 151 -11.49 -6.42 -17.37
N ASP A 152 -12.80 -6.42 -17.57
CA ASP A 152 -13.73 -7.16 -16.73
C ASP A 152 -14.12 -8.45 -17.45
N PRO A 153 -13.57 -9.61 -17.03
CA PRO A 153 -13.81 -10.88 -17.70
C PRO A 153 -15.24 -11.40 -17.50
N ASP A 154 -15.95 -10.88 -16.51
CA ASP A 154 -17.31 -11.35 -16.18
C ASP A 154 -18.39 -10.60 -16.97
N THR A 155 -18.06 -9.50 -17.61
CA THR A 155 -19.00 -8.81 -18.50
C THR A 155 -19.03 -9.49 -19.87
N LYS A 156 -20.13 -10.13 -20.18
CA LYS A 156 -20.41 -10.77 -21.48
C LYS A 156 -20.75 -9.78 -22.60
N GLU A 157 -20.67 -8.50 -22.35
CA GLU A 157 -20.97 -7.48 -23.33
C GLU A 157 -19.72 -7.15 -24.18
N ASP A 158 -19.83 -7.23 -25.48
CA ASP A 158 -18.81 -6.87 -26.48
C ASP A 158 -18.53 -5.34 -26.52
N SER A 159 -18.49 -4.70 -25.39
CA SER A 159 -18.09 -3.30 -25.31
C SER A 159 -16.57 -3.21 -25.25
N PRO A 160 -15.91 -2.62 -26.23
CA PRO A 160 -14.45 -2.43 -26.23
C PRO A 160 -13.93 -1.75 -24.97
N LYS A 161 -14.72 -0.86 -24.39
CA LYS A 161 -14.37 -0.14 -23.15
C LYS A 161 -14.45 -1.03 -21.89
N LYS A 162 -15.44 -1.93 -21.82
CA LYS A 162 -15.64 -2.84 -20.69
C LYS A 162 -14.66 -4.02 -20.67
N HIS A 163 -14.16 -4.44 -21.84
CA HIS A 163 -13.23 -5.58 -21.96
C HIS A 163 -11.74 -5.18 -22.04
N GLY A 164 -11.41 -3.97 -21.63
CA GLY A 164 -10.02 -3.51 -21.70
C GLY A 164 -9.53 -3.29 -23.12
N TRP A 165 -10.39 -3.38 -24.10
CA TRP A 165 -10.14 -2.89 -25.43
C TRP A 165 -10.28 -1.39 -25.41
N PHE A 166 -9.24 -0.71 -25.83
CA PHE A 166 -9.21 0.75 -25.87
C PHE A 166 -8.59 1.23 -27.17
N ASP A 167 -9.42 1.83 -28.03
CA ASP A 167 -8.99 2.56 -29.22
C ASP A 167 -9.21 4.05 -28.94
N ALA A 168 -8.12 4.76 -28.74
CA ALA A 168 -8.14 6.18 -28.51
C ALA A 168 -8.51 6.92 -29.81
N LYS A 169 -9.40 7.90 -29.68
CA LYS A 169 -9.97 8.68 -30.76
C LYS A 169 -9.88 10.16 -30.45
N VAL A 170 -9.68 10.95 -31.45
CA VAL A 170 -9.79 12.41 -31.31
C VAL A 170 -11.27 12.78 -31.25
N GLU A 171 -11.77 13.06 -30.05
CA GLU A 171 -13.17 13.47 -29.91
C GLU A 171 -13.35 14.98 -30.13
N LYS A 172 -12.40 15.79 -29.62
CA LYS A 172 -12.45 17.26 -29.77
C LYS A 172 -11.06 17.87 -29.82
N MET A 173 -10.87 18.80 -30.74
CA MET A 173 -9.68 19.64 -30.84
C MET A 173 -10.12 21.07 -31.20
N ARG A 174 -10.69 21.82 -30.27
CA ARG A 174 -11.33 23.11 -30.49
C ARG A 174 -10.80 24.19 -29.58
N ILE A 175 -10.93 25.43 -29.99
CA ILE A 175 -10.69 26.61 -29.18
C ILE A 175 -11.80 27.64 -29.45
N GLY A 176 -12.20 28.39 -28.44
CA GLY A 176 -13.21 29.44 -28.59
C GLY A 176 -13.10 30.51 -27.50
N ILE A 177 -14.07 31.43 -27.50
CA ILE A 177 -14.17 32.49 -26.50
C ILE A 177 -14.80 31.90 -25.25
N PHE A 178 -14.10 31.99 -24.12
CA PHE A 178 -14.58 31.54 -22.82
C PHE A 178 -15.31 32.68 -22.08
N ASP A 179 -16.59 32.48 -21.75
CA ASP A 179 -17.38 33.42 -21.00
C ASP A 179 -17.14 33.25 -19.48
N VAL A 180 -16.18 34.01 -18.95
CA VAL A 180 -15.76 34.00 -17.54
C VAL A 180 -16.91 34.38 -16.61
N GLU A 181 -17.76 35.39 -16.98
CA GLU A 181 -18.86 35.80 -16.14
C GLU A 181 -19.98 34.74 -16.06
N LEU A 182 -20.23 34.06 -17.15
CA LEU A 182 -21.15 32.92 -17.18
C LEU A 182 -20.66 31.77 -16.31
N TRP A 183 -19.38 31.49 -16.36
CA TRP A 183 -18.76 30.46 -15.52
C TRP A 183 -18.88 30.83 -14.01
N HIS A 184 -18.62 32.08 -13.64
CA HIS A 184 -18.86 32.55 -12.27
C HIS A 184 -20.34 32.48 -11.87
N LEU A 185 -21.27 32.82 -12.78
CA LEU A 185 -22.71 32.68 -12.54
C LEU A 185 -23.09 31.23 -12.23
N TYR A 186 -22.52 30.26 -12.99
CA TYR A 186 -22.74 28.84 -12.77
C TYR A 186 -22.33 28.42 -11.37
N LEU A 187 -21.16 28.89 -10.90
CA LEU A 187 -20.65 28.58 -9.55
C LEU A 187 -21.49 29.24 -8.46
N ASP A 188 -21.93 30.50 -8.66
CA ASP A 188 -22.85 31.20 -7.75
C ASP A 188 -24.17 30.42 -7.57
N VAL A 189 -24.72 29.92 -8.69
CA VAL A 189 -25.93 29.10 -8.70
C VAL A 189 -25.70 27.76 -8.00
N ARG A 190 -24.57 27.10 -8.23
CA ARG A 190 -24.21 25.80 -7.64
C ARG A 190 -24.22 25.88 -6.10
N ILE A 191 -23.56 26.86 -5.52
CA ILE A 191 -23.51 27.06 -4.05
C ILE A 191 -24.93 27.26 -3.48
N LEU A 192 -25.73 28.16 -4.09
CA LEU A 192 -27.06 28.42 -3.61
C LEU A 192 -28.04 27.26 -3.78
N MET A 193 -27.91 26.48 -4.85
CA MET A 193 -28.68 25.25 -5.05
C MET A 193 -28.35 24.20 -3.99
N GLY A 194 -27.08 24.01 -3.65
CA GLY A 194 -26.68 23.12 -2.58
C GLY A 194 -27.23 23.57 -1.22
N LEU A 195 -27.22 24.89 -0.91
CA LEU A 195 -27.86 25.41 0.31
C LEU A 195 -29.36 25.04 0.39
N ILE A 196 -30.14 25.24 -0.66
CA ILE A 196 -31.58 24.96 -0.64
C ILE A 196 -31.92 23.48 -0.43
N LYS A 197 -30.99 22.54 -0.71
CA LYS A 197 -31.15 21.11 -0.42
C LYS A 197 -31.04 20.80 1.07
N HIS A 198 -30.23 21.56 1.82
CA HIS A 198 -29.90 21.30 3.22
C HIS A 198 -30.66 22.18 4.21
N LEU A 199 -31.32 23.23 3.74
CA LEU A 199 -32.14 24.12 4.54
C LEU A 199 -33.55 23.57 4.76
N ASP A 200 -34.14 23.84 5.92
CA ASP A 200 -35.54 23.49 6.22
C ASP A 200 -36.48 24.02 5.14
N GLU A 201 -37.47 23.22 4.76
CA GLU A 201 -38.42 23.56 3.69
C GLU A 201 -39.18 24.87 3.95
N ASN A 202 -39.38 25.23 5.23
CA ASN A 202 -40.15 26.39 5.64
C ASN A 202 -39.25 27.58 6.03
N SER A 203 -37.93 27.44 5.92
CA SER A 203 -37.03 28.53 6.32
C SER A 203 -37.17 29.76 5.43
N VAL A 204 -37.06 30.93 6.03
CA VAL A 204 -37.05 32.22 5.32
C VAL A 204 -35.86 32.29 4.36
N GLN A 205 -34.70 31.82 4.77
CA GLN A 205 -33.49 31.78 3.95
C GLN A 205 -33.70 30.98 2.65
N ARG A 206 -34.26 29.78 2.75
CA ARG A 206 -34.55 28.94 1.58
C ARG A 206 -35.47 29.67 0.59
N SER A 207 -36.53 30.32 1.08
CA SER A 207 -37.47 31.07 0.25
C SER A 207 -36.81 32.24 -0.45
N ARG A 208 -35.94 33.00 0.25
CA ARG A 208 -35.17 34.12 -0.33
C ARG A 208 -34.26 33.62 -1.44
N ILE A 209 -33.49 32.55 -1.22
CA ILE A 209 -32.55 31.99 -2.19
C ILE A 209 -33.30 31.55 -3.46
N ILE A 210 -34.41 30.81 -3.33
CA ILE A 210 -35.23 30.40 -4.48
C ILE A 210 -35.71 31.58 -5.28
N THR A 211 -36.18 32.66 -4.59
CA THR A 211 -36.60 33.89 -5.23
C THR A 211 -35.47 34.58 -5.98
N ALA A 212 -34.30 34.71 -5.36
CA ALA A 212 -33.10 35.30 -5.97
C ALA A 212 -32.66 34.54 -7.21
N LEU A 213 -32.63 33.21 -7.15
CA LEU A 213 -32.34 32.32 -8.29
C LEU A 213 -33.37 32.49 -9.41
N SER A 214 -34.66 32.62 -9.10
CA SER A 214 -35.70 32.86 -10.09
C SER A 214 -35.53 34.23 -10.79
N TYR A 215 -35.16 35.26 -10.05
CA TYR A 215 -34.86 36.57 -10.62
C TYR A 215 -33.59 36.54 -11.47
N SER A 216 -32.58 35.82 -11.06
CA SER A 216 -31.35 35.58 -11.81
C SER A 216 -31.66 34.96 -13.19
N ILE A 217 -32.53 33.93 -13.25
CA ILE A 217 -32.98 33.35 -14.52
C ILE A 217 -33.70 34.40 -15.40
N ASN A 218 -34.53 35.25 -14.81
CA ASN A 218 -35.26 36.29 -15.55
C ASN A 218 -34.30 37.39 -16.09
N ALA A 219 -33.24 37.71 -15.36
CA ALA A 219 -32.22 38.66 -15.80
C ALA A 219 -31.31 38.04 -16.88
N PHE A 220 -31.03 36.73 -16.80
CA PHE A 220 -30.27 35.99 -17.80
C PHE A 220 -31.11 35.79 -19.06
N ARG A 221 -30.59 36.20 -20.20
CA ARG A 221 -31.27 36.03 -21.49
C ARG A 221 -30.33 35.42 -22.56
N GLY A 222 -29.33 34.65 -22.10
CA GLY A 222 -28.39 33.94 -22.98
C GLY A 222 -27.32 34.80 -23.66
N ALA A 223 -27.11 36.06 -23.17
CA ALA A 223 -26.14 36.97 -23.70
C ALA A 223 -25.05 37.32 -22.66
N GLU A 224 -23.80 37.50 -23.09
CA GLU A 224 -22.60 37.76 -22.27
C GLU A 224 -22.84 38.92 -21.23
N LYS A 225 -23.37 40.04 -21.62
CA LYS A 225 -23.68 41.21 -20.72
C LYS A 225 -24.75 40.92 -19.68
N ARG A 226 -25.49 39.79 -19.84
CA ARG A 226 -26.58 39.42 -18.92
C ARG A 226 -26.17 38.41 -17.87
N SER A 227 -25.03 37.76 -18.02
CA SER A 227 -24.43 36.95 -16.94
C SER A 227 -24.14 37.83 -15.73
N LEU A 228 -23.60 39.03 -15.90
CA LEU A 228 -23.36 40.00 -14.84
C LEU A 228 -24.66 40.45 -14.16
N ASP A 229 -25.74 40.73 -14.90
CA ASP A 229 -27.03 41.13 -14.32
C ASP A 229 -27.67 39.98 -13.54
N ALA A 230 -27.57 38.76 -14.03
CA ALA A 230 -28.01 37.56 -13.31
C ALA A 230 -27.22 37.34 -11.99
N ARG A 231 -25.91 37.52 -12.00
CA ARG A 231 -25.05 37.45 -10.79
C ARG A 231 -25.42 38.54 -9.77
N LYS A 232 -25.77 39.77 -10.19
CA LYS A 232 -26.22 40.82 -9.30
C LYS A 232 -27.44 40.42 -8.46
N CYS A 233 -28.35 39.60 -9.03
CA CYS A 233 -29.50 39.08 -8.30
C CYS A 233 -29.15 38.12 -7.16
N LEU A 234 -27.98 37.48 -7.21
CA LEU A 234 -27.52 36.50 -6.24
C LEU A 234 -26.59 37.09 -5.17
N LYS A 235 -26.03 38.28 -5.44
CA LYS A 235 -24.97 38.89 -4.64
C LYS A 235 -25.30 39.04 -3.16
N ASP A 236 -26.53 39.45 -2.84
CA ASP A 236 -26.93 39.71 -1.45
C ASP A 236 -27.08 38.40 -0.65
N GLU A 237 -27.47 37.28 -1.29
CA GLU A 237 -27.54 35.98 -0.63
C GLU A 237 -26.14 35.37 -0.41
N LEU A 238 -25.20 35.56 -1.34
CA LEU A 238 -23.83 35.09 -1.25
C LEU A 238 -22.94 35.91 -0.27
N LYS A 239 -23.37 37.08 0.16
CA LYS A 239 -22.64 37.95 1.09
C LYS A 239 -23.09 37.87 2.55
N LYS A 240 -24.10 37.05 2.83
CA LYS A 240 -24.56 36.89 4.21
C LYS A 240 -23.57 36.04 4.99
N PRO A 241 -23.09 36.51 6.16
CA PRO A 241 -22.05 35.85 6.90
C PRO A 241 -22.55 34.58 7.58
N ALA A 242 -21.64 33.64 7.76
CA ALA A 242 -21.83 32.42 8.53
C ALA A 242 -22.15 32.73 10.00
N SER A 243 -22.81 31.82 10.68
CA SER A 243 -23.06 31.92 12.11
C SER A 243 -21.76 31.76 12.91
N ALA A 244 -21.73 32.33 14.11
CA ALA A 244 -20.62 32.12 15.05
C ALA A 244 -20.49 30.66 15.50
N SER A 245 -21.58 29.88 15.42
CA SER A 245 -21.61 28.46 15.75
C SER A 245 -21.24 27.53 14.58
N ASP A 246 -21.08 28.07 13.37
CA ASP A 246 -20.64 27.23 12.24
C ASP A 246 -19.16 26.88 12.35
N LEU A 247 -18.82 25.62 12.03
CA LEU A 247 -17.47 25.11 12.12
C LEU A 247 -16.58 25.76 11.06
N SER A 248 -15.28 25.72 11.31
CA SER A 248 -14.25 26.07 10.31
C SER A 248 -13.81 24.82 9.54
N VAL A 249 -13.42 25.00 8.29
CA VAL A 249 -12.88 23.95 7.41
C VAL A 249 -11.48 24.34 6.97
N SER A 250 -10.49 23.54 7.36
CA SER A 250 -9.16 23.59 6.77
C SER A 250 -9.20 22.83 5.44
N ALA A 251 -9.37 23.58 4.35
CA ALA A 251 -9.44 23.02 3.00
C ALA A 251 -8.03 22.80 2.44
N ILE A 252 -7.67 21.55 2.20
CA ILE A 252 -6.36 21.15 1.69
C ILE A 252 -6.53 20.63 0.27
N GLY A 253 -5.93 21.34 -0.70
CA GLY A 253 -5.87 20.87 -2.08
C GLY A 253 -5.05 19.60 -2.17
N HIS A 254 -5.62 18.53 -2.72
CA HIS A 254 -5.03 17.19 -2.69
C HIS A 254 -5.27 16.44 -3.98
N ALA A 255 -4.35 15.53 -4.30
CA ALA A 255 -4.49 14.55 -5.36
C ALA A 255 -3.85 13.24 -4.90
N HIS A 256 -4.64 12.29 -4.45
CA HIS A 256 -4.18 10.92 -4.31
C HIS A 256 -3.81 10.36 -5.69
N ILE A 257 -2.61 9.77 -5.83
CA ILE A 257 -2.16 9.16 -7.09
C ILE A 257 -1.61 7.77 -6.77
N ASP A 258 -2.26 6.75 -7.30
CA ASP A 258 -1.78 5.38 -7.15
C ASP A 258 -0.49 5.17 -7.91
N THR A 259 0.55 4.67 -7.21
CA THR A 259 1.86 4.38 -7.81
C THR A 259 1.81 3.23 -8.81
N GLY A 260 0.83 2.34 -8.66
CA GLY A 260 0.48 1.28 -9.61
C GLY A 260 -0.82 0.66 -9.17
N TRP A 261 -1.80 0.54 -10.07
CA TRP A 261 -3.13 0.02 -9.79
C TRP A 261 -3.81 -0.50 -11.06
N LEU A 262 -4.71 0.26 -11.65
CA LEU A 262 -5.33 -0.04 -12.96
C LEU A 262 -4.47 0.46 -14.14
N TRP A 263 -3.24 0.86 -13.85
CA TRP A 263 -2.20 1.26 -14.78
C TRP A 263 -0.81 0.90 -14.24
N PRO A 264 0.17 0.70 -15.13
CA PRO A 264 1.54 0.40 -14.71
C PRO A 264 2.27 1.65 -14.20
N VAL A 265 3.31 1.47 -13.38
CA VAL A 265 4.14 2.55 -12.80
C VAL A 265 4.65 3.54 -13.85
N LYS A 266 4.93 3.11 -15.09
CA LYS A 266 5.34 4.00 -16.18
C LYS A 266 4.28 5.07 -16.52
N GLU A 267 2.99 4.77 -16.34
CA GLU A 267 1.91 5.76 -16.49
C GLU A 267 1.79 6.69 -15.30
N THR A 268 2.14 6.23 -14.10
CA THR A 268 2.18 7.07 -12.89
C THR A 268 3.15 8.24 -13.07
N ILE A 269 4.29 8.04 -13.70
CA ILE A 269 5.24 9.11 -14.06
C ILE A 269 4.54 10.25 -14.83
N ARG A 270 3.69 9.87 -15.78
CA ARG A 270 2.92 10.83 -16.61
C ARG A 270 1.76 11.45 -15.86
N LYS A 271 1.06 10.65 -15.01
CA LYS A 271 -0.03 11.14 -14.15
C LYS A 271 0.47 12.19 -13.14
N CYS A 272 1.64 11.97 -12.55
CA CYS A 272 2.30 12.96 -11.71
C CYS A 272 2.60 14.26 -12.48
N ALA A 273 3.14 14.18 -13.71
CA ALA A 273 3.43 15.35 -14.51
C ALA A 273 2.16 16.14 -14.87
N ARG A 274 1.08 15.46 -15.29
CA ARG A 274 -0.22 16.08 -15.61
C ARG A 274 -0.83 16.76 -14.37
N THR A 275 -0.79 16.09 -13.24
CA THR A 275 -1.34 16.59 -11.98
C THR A 275 -0.54 17.80 -11.50
N PHE A 276 0.78 17.65 -11.37
CA PHE A 276 1.62 18.68 -10.76
C PHE A 276 1.72 19.93 -11.64
N SER A 277 1.81 19.80 -12.97
CA SER A 277 1.75 20.96 -13.86
C SER A 277 0.43 21.71 -13.73
N THR A 278 -0.70 20.97 -13.67
CA THR A 278 -2.03 21.57 -13.48
C THR A 278 -2.13 22.34 -12.15
N GLN A 279 -1.63 21.76 -11.06
CA GLN A 279 -1.69 22.41 -9.76
C GLN A 279 -0.79 23.64 -9.69
N LEU A 280 0.38 23.61 -10.31
CA LEU A 280 1.25 24.78 -10.44
C LEU A 280 0.59 25.93 -11.21
N GLU A 281 -0.12 25.63 -12.29
CA GLU A 281 -0.91 26.63 -13.04
C GLU A 281 -2.04 27.25 -12.20
N ILE A 282 -2.68 26.46 -11.33
CA ILE A 282 -3.72 26.97 -10.42
C ILE A 282 -3.08 27.84 -9.34
N ILE A 283 -1.96 27.43 -8.73
CA ILE A 283 -1.20 28.20 -7.74
C ILE A 283 -0.81 29.58 -8.28
N GLU A 284 -0.39 29.67 -9.54
CA GLU A 284 -0.03 30.96 -10.17
C GLU A 284 -1.23 31.92 -10.31
N LYS A 285 -2.44 31.37 -10.45
CA LYS A 285 -3.69 32.15 -10.62
C LYS A 285 -4.39 32.49 -9.31
N TYR A 286 -4.18 31.66 -8.28
CA TYR A 286 -4.84 31.78 -6.96
C TYR A 286 -3.79 31.80 -5.85
N PRO A 287 -3.31 33.01 -5.44
CA PRO A 287 -2.22 33.16 -4.48
C PRO A 287 -2.47 32.54 -3.11
N ASP A 288 -3.71 32.46 -2.68
CA ASP A 288 -4.11 31.90 -1.38
C ASP A 288 -4.28 30.36 -1.44
N TYR A 289 -4.26 29.77 -2.62
CA TYR A 289 -4.42 28.35 -2.78
C TYR A 289 -3.15 27.58 -2.40
N ILE A 290 -3.32 26.50 -1.63
CA ILE A 290 -2.26 25.61 -1.21
C ILE A 290 -2.57 24.21 -1.70
N PHE A 291 -1.59 23.56 -2.35
CA PHE A 291 -1.68 22.18 -2.77
C PHE A 291 -0.76 21.30 -1.92
N GLY A 292 -1.24 20.13 -1.48
CA GLY A 292 -0.48 19.15 -0.74
C GLY A 292 -0.29 17.86 -1.54
N ALA A 293 0.91 17.29 -1.51
CA ALA A 293 1.18 15.99 -2.11
C ALA A 293 2.15 15.18 -1.26
N SER A 294 1.83 13.88 -1.15
CA SER A 294 2.62 12.85 -0.49
C SER A 294 3.57 12.14 -1.48
N GLN A 295 4.18 11.05 -1.07
CA GLN A 295 4.94 10.09 -1.87
C GLN A 295 6.19 10.66 -2.55
N PRO A 296 7.33 10.77 -1.84
CA PRO A 296 8.64 11.18 -2.37
C PRO A 296 9.04 10.52 -3.69
N GLN A 297 8.62 9.27 -3.93
CA GLN A 297 8.84 8.59 -5.20
C GLN A 297 8.22 9.35 -6.38
N HIS A 298 7.07 9.99 -6.21
CA HIS A 298 6.44 10.79 -7.27
C HIS A 298 7.28 12.02 -7.61
N TYR A 299 7.84 12.68 -6.59
CA TYR A 299 8.78 13.79 -6.79
C TYR A 299 10.09 13.32 -7.45
N GLN A 300 10.57 12.12 -7.12
CA GLN A 300 11.73 11.53 -7.80
C GLN A 300 11.43 11.30 -9.28
N PHE A 301 10.24 10.79 -9.63
CA PHE A 301 9.83 10.65 -11.02
C PHE A 301 9.82 12.01 -11.76
N ILE A 302 9.29 13.04 -11.12
CA ILE A 302 9.27 14.37 -11.72
C ILE A 302 10.67 14.96 -11.85
N LYS A 303 11.53 14.77 -10.86
CA LYS A 303 12.94 15.18 -10.94
C LYS A 303 13.68 14.54 -12.10
N ASP A 304 13.44 13.24 -12.33
CA ASP A 304 14.15 12.46 -13.35
C ASP A 304 13.61 12.71 -14.77
N TYR A 305 12.30 12.94 -14.92
CA TYR A 305 11.65 12.97 -16.23
C TYR A 305 11.07 14.31 -16.65
N TYR A 306 10.83 15.25 -15.69
CA TYR A 306 10.22 16.56 -15.94
C TYR A 306 10.88 17.65 -15.06
N PRO A 307 12.17 17.94 -15.27
CA PRO A 307 12.95 18.83 -14.40
C PRO A 307 12.36 20.25 -14.28
N ASN A 308 11.70 20.77 -15.32
CA ASN A 308 11.06 22.09 -15.27
C ASN A 308 9.91 22.11 -14.24
N ILE A 309 9.06 21.08 -14.24
CA ILE A 309 7.99 20.93 -13.23
C ILE A 309 8.62 20.84 -11.84
N TYR A 310 9.72 20.08 -11.69
CA TYR A 310 10.39 19.91 -10.41
C TYR A 310 10.91 21.24 -9.82
N GLU A 311 11.51 22.09 -10.63
CA GLU A 311 11.97 23.42 -10.17
C GLU A 311 10.80 24.35 -9.84
N ARG A 312 9.69 24.29 -10.59
CA ARG A 312 8.45 25.03 -10.25
C ARG A 312 7.88 24.57 -8.89
N ILE A 313 7.89 23.24 -8.58
CA ILE A 313 7.49 22.70 -7.28
C ILE A 313 8.39 23.25 -6.18
N LYS A 314 9.72 23.24 -6.34
CA LYS A 314 10.65 23.81 -5.35
C LYS A 314 10.35 25.28 -5.05
N ASN A 315 10.00 26.05 -6.06
CA ASN A 315 9.62 27.45 -5.89
C ASN A 315 8.28 27.60 -5.15
N ALA A 316 7.29 26.76 -5.46
CA ALA A 316 5.99 26.77 -4.78
C ALA A 316 6.12 26.34 -3.30
N VAL A 317 6.96 25.37 -2.98
CA VAL A 317 7.29 24.97 -1.60
C VAL A 317 7.92 26.13 -0.83
N LYS A 318 8.90 26.84 -1.42
CA LYS A 318 9.54 28.02 -0.80
C LYS A 318 8.56 29.16 -0.52
N LYS A 319 7.51 29.32 -1.35
CA LYS A 319 6.46 30.32 -1.18
C LYS A 319 5.36 29.88 -0.19
N GLY A 320 5.40 28.65 0.30
CA GLY A 320 4.36 28.10 1.18
C GLY A 320 3.05 27.74 0.47
N GLN A 321 3.05 27.64 -0.87
CA GLN A 321 1.89 27.30 -1.68
C GLN A 321 1.83 25.82 -2.06
N TRP A 322 2.84 25.05 -1.67
CA TRP A 322 2.93 23.61 -1.86
C TRP A 322 3.41 22.95 -0.58
N GLU A 323 2.56 22.12 0.04
CA GLU A 323 2.86 21.39 1.25
C GLU A 323 3.41 19.99 0.90
N LEU A 324 4.57 19.65 1.47
CA LEU A 324 5.10 18.29 1.43
C LEU A 324 4.47 17.49 2.57
N GLN A 325 3.86 16.34 2.25
CA GLN A 325 3.08 15.53 3.18
C GLN A 325 3.56 14.08 3.24
N GLY A 326 3.16 13.33 4.27
CA GLY A 326 3.22 11.88 4.35
C GLY A 326 4.49 11.31 4.94
N GLY A 327 5.64 11.58 4.40
CA GLY A 327 6.93 11.11 4.92
C GLY A 327 7.33 9.68 4.56
N MET A 328 6.43 8.78 4.13
CA MET A 328 6.78 7.49 3.54
C MET A 328 7.21 7.64 2.08
N TRP A 329 8.07 6.74 1.59
CA TRP A 329 8.57 6.75 0.21
C TRP A 329 7.44 6.65 -0.83
N VAL A 330 6.49 5.77 -0.58
CA VAL A 330 5.17 5.67 -1.22
C VAL A 330 4.10 5.55 -0.13
N GLU A 331 2.83 5.67 -0.46
CA GLU A 331 1.73 5.34 0.44
C GLU A 331 1.62 3.81 0.59
N ALA A 332 2.48 3.26 1.45
CA ALA A 332 2.68 1.83 1.59
C ALA A 332 1.53 1.14 2.35
N ASP A 333 1.28 -0.11 2.01
CA ASP A 333 0.44 -0.99 2.82
C ASP A 333 0.97 -1.08 4.26
N CYS A 334 0.08 -1.00 5.25
CA CYS A 334 0.44 -0.99 6.66
C CYS A 334 0.12 -2.31 7.39
N ASN A 335 -0.37 -3.32 6.68
CA ASN A 335 -0.67 -4.64 7.22
C ASN A 335 0.40 -5.69 6.85
N LEU A 336 0.86 -5.70 5.60
CA LEU A 336 1.63 -6.81 5.01
C LEU A 336 3.15 -6.62 5.09
N ILE A 337 3.63 -5.38 5.11
CA ILE A 337 5.07 -5.09 5.13
C ILE A 337 5.64 -5.25 6.54
N SER A 338 6.93 -5.57 6.63
CA SER A 338 7.61 -5.71 7.93
C SER A 338 7.79 -4.38 8.66
N GLY A 339 8.04 -4.42 9.97
CA GLY A 339 8.35 -3.21 10.75
C GLY A 339 9.58 -2.47 10.24
N GLU A 340 10.59 -3.20 9.76
CA GLU A 340 11.77 -2.59 9.13
C GLU A 340 11.42 -1.89 7.82
N SER A 341 10.58 -2.48 6.98
CA SER A 341 10.10 -1.82 5.76
C SER A 341 9.35 -0.52 6.06
N MET A 342 8.49 -0.50 7.10
CA MET A 342 7.84 0.75 7.53
C MET A 342 8.85 1.83 7.91
N VAL A 343 9.89 1.45 8.66
CA VAL A 343 10.97 2.38 9.03
C VAL A 343 11.72 2.86 7.79
N ARG A 344 12.01 1.96 6.82
CA ARG A 344 12.69 2.33 5.56
C ARG A 344 11.85 3.22 4.67
N GLN A 345 10.52 3.01 4.61
CA GLN A 345 9.60 3.94 3.95
C GLN A 345 9.80 5.36 4.49
N LEU A 346 9.86 5.53 5.83
CA LEU A 346 10.06 6.82 6.49
C LEU A 346 11.49 7.35 6.34
N ILE A 347 12.52 6.51 6.44
CA ILE A 347 13.93 6.91 6.24
C ILE A 347 14.11 7.51 4.85
N HIS A 348 13.74 6.77 3.81
CA HIS A 348 13.93 7.23 2.43
C HIS A 348 13.05 8.43 2.11
N GLY A 349 11.80 8.43 2.57
CA GLY A 349 10.86 9.51 2.29
C GLY A 349 11.24 10.82 2.99
N LYS A 350 11.48 10.79 4.29
CA LYS A 350 11.86 11.99 5.06
C LYS A 350 13.24 12.51 4.67
N ASN A 351 14.20 11.62 4.37
CA ASN A 351 15.50 12.03 3.86
C ASN A 351 15.38 12.76 2.52
N PHE A 352 14.55 12.25 1.60
CA PHE A 352 14.34 12.91 0.32
C PHE A 352 13.78 14.32 0.48
N PHE A 353 12.75 14.50 1.27
CA PHE A 353 12.16 15.83 1.49
C PHE A 353 13.15 16.79 2.19
N LYS A 354 13.90 16.30 3.15
CA LYS A 354 14.93 17.12 3.83
C LYS A 354 16.07 17.51 2.90
N ASP A 355 16.57 16.57 2.10
CA ASP A 355 17.73 16.79 1.23
C ASP A 355 17.38 17.68 0.01
N GLU A 356 16.21 17.48 -0.57
CA GLU A 356 15.80 18.17 -1.79
C GLU A 356 15.11 19.51 -1.52
N PHE A 357 14.38 19.65 -0.42
CA PHE A 357 13.56 20.81 -0.12
C PHE A 357 13.90 21.50 1.21
N GLY A 358 14.71 20.89 2.05
CA GLY A 358 15.04 21.40 3.40
C GLY A 358 13.90 21.25 4.42
N VAL A 359 12.86 20.48 4.13
CA VAL A 359 11.65 20.36 4.95
C VAL A 359 11.66 19.07 5.75
N GLU A 360 11.36 19.16 7.05
CA GLU A 360 11.08 18.01 7.91
C GLU A 360 9.55 17.81 7.99
N VAL A 361 9.05 16.74 7.36
CA VAL A 361 7.63 16.36 7.41
C VAL A 361 7.35 15.63 8.72
N ASP A 362 6.26 15.99 9.41
CA ASP A 362 5.87 15.48 10.73
C ASP A 362 4.46 14.86 10.77
N ASN A 363 3.83 14.68 9.62
CA ASN A 363 2.58 13.96 9.46
C ASN A 363 2.75 12.73 8.58
N LEU A 364 1.93 11.69 8.82
CA LEU A 364 1.72 10.59 7.91
C LEU A 364 0.38 10.80 7.20
N TRP A 365 0.39 10.62 5.88
CA TRP A 365 -0.73 10.89 5.00
C TRP A 365 -1.04 9.67 4.16
N LEU A 366 -2.06 8.89 4.55
CA LEU A 366 -2.46 7.64 3.91
C LEU A 366 -3.97 7.62 3.70
N PRO A 367 -4.50 8.34 2.71
CA PRO A 367 -5.94 8.50 2.55
C PRO A 367 -6.65 7.20 2.15
N ASP A 368 -5.98 6.26 1.47
CA ASP A 368 -6.61 5.09 0.86
C ASP A 368 -6.05 3.72 1.29
N VAL A 369 -5.16 3.64 2.27
CA VAL A 369 -4.56 2.37 2.72
C VAL A 369 -5.55 1.51 3.52
N PHE A 370 -5.46 0.17 3.35
CA PHE A 370 -6.48 -0.81 3.74
C PHE A 370 -6.42 -1.28 5.20
N GLY A 371 -6.27 -0.34 6.13
CA GLY A 371 -6.13 -0.58 7.56
C GLY A 371 -4.70 -0.44 8.08
N TYR A 372 -4.55 -0.27 9.38
CA TYR A 372 -3.29 0.18 9.98
C TYR A 372 -2.94 -0.64 11.22
N SER A 373 -1.72 -1.15 11.22
CA SER A 373 -1.17 -1.94 12.32
C SER A 373 -1.09 -1.15 13.63
N ALA A 374 -1.38 -1.82 14.74
CA ALA A 374 -1.24 -1.25 16.07
C ALA A 374 0.22 -0.91 16.48
N ALA A 375 1.21 -1.34 15.69
CA ALA A 375 2.62 -0.96 15.86
C ALA A 375 2.98 0.40 15.24
N LEU A 376 2.13 0.93 14.35
CA LEU A 376 2.44 2.13 13.58
C LEU A 376 2.65 3.38 14.44
N PRO A 377 1.85 3.67 15.50
CA PRO A 377 2.07 4.83 16.36
C PRO A 377 3.49 4.93 16.93
N GLN A 378 4.05 3.83 17.40
CA GLN A 378 5.43 3.76 17.90
C GLN A 378 6.45 4.09 16.81
N ILE A 379 6.30 3.49 15.64
CA ILE A 379 7.20 3.71 14.48
C ILE A 379 7.16 5.18 14.06
N LEU A 380 5.99 5.76 13.96
CA LEU A 380 5.79 7.16 13.59
C LEU A 380 6.45 8.10 14.60
N LYS A 381 6.11 7.96 15.88
CA LYS A 381 6.62 8.86 16.93
C LYS A 381 8.14 8.83 17.02
N LYS A 382 8.73 7.62 16.99
CA LYS A 382 10.19 7.44 17.01
C LYS A 382 10.87 7.86 15.71
N SER A 383 10.11 8.07 14.63
CA SER A 383 10.57 8.65 13.36
C SER A 383 10.31 10.17 13.24
N GLY A 384 9.88 10.82 14.31
CA GLY A 384 9.58 12.24 14.32
C GLY A 384 8.33 12.62 13.50
N VAL A 385 7.34 11.71 13.45
CA VAL A 385 6.00 11.94 12.90
C VAL A 385 5.02 12.01 14.06
N ASN A 386 4.27 13.11 14.17
CA ASN A 386 3.41 13.41 15.30
C ASN A 386 1.91 13.31 14.97
N TYR A 387 1.57 13.30 13.68
CA TYR A 387 0.21 13.43 13.18
C TYR A 387 -0.08 12.36 12.13
N PHE A 388 -1.33 11.92 12.08
CA PHE A 388 -1.78 10.93 11.11
C PHE A 388 -3.12 11.32 10.49
N LEU A 389 -3.24 11.16 9.18
CA LEU A 389 -4.48 11.36 8.45
C LEU A 389 -4.80 10.16 7.57
N THR A 390 -6.04 9.72 7.64
CA THR A 390 -6.68 8.79 6.70
C THR A 390 -8.18 9.06 6.64
N GLN A 391 -8.85 8.47 5.64
CA GLN A 391 -10.33 8.41 5.61
C GLN A 391 -10.85 7.00 5.31
N LYS A 392 -9.96 6.03 4.96
CA LYS A 392 -10.36 4.71 4.43
C LYS A 392 -11.28 3.91 5.37
N LEU A 393 -11.20 4.13 6.69
CA LEU A 393 -12.08 3.45 7.63
C LEU A 393 -13.56 3.81 7.50
N SER A 394 -13.89 4.90 6.78
CA SER A 394 -15.28 5.23 6.42
C SER A 394 -15.94 4.18 5.51
N TRP A 395 -15.12 3.32 4.87
CA TRP A 395 -15.58 2.23 4.01
C TRP A 395 -15.94 0.96 4.77
N SER A 396 -15.76 0.92 6.10
CA SER A 396 -16.06 -0.25 6.94
C SER A 396 -17.51 -0.70 6.78
N GLN A 397 -17.70 -2.03 6.62
CA GLN A 397 -19.01 -2.63 6.28
C GLN A 397 -19.96 -2.78 7.47
N TYR A 398 -19.43 -3.01 8.67
CA TYR A 398 -20.22 -3.39 9.85
C TYR A 398 -20.43 -2.22 10.82
N ASN A 399 -19.36 -1.43 11.05
CA ASN A 399 -19.37 -0.40 12.08
C ASN A 399 -18.92 0.94 11.50
N GLU A 400 -19.64 1.99 11.85
CA GLU A 400 -19.16 3.35 11.65
C GLU A 400 -18.10 3.65 12.71
N PHE A 401 -16.92 4.16 12.30
CA PHE A 401 -15.87 4.51 13.26
C PHE A 401 -16.33 5.64 14.18
N PRO A 402 -16.14 5.54 15.52
CA PRO A 402 -16.80 6.45 16.47
C PRO A 402 -16.18 7.84 16.54
N HIS A 403 -15.00 8.07 15.96
CA HIS A 403 -14.25 9.32 16.04
C HIS A 403 -13.80 9.80 14.66
N HIS A 404 -13.74 11.12 14.47
CA HIS A 404 -13.01 11.75 13.38
C HIS A 404 -11.65 12.31 13.84
N THR A 405 -11.61 12.82 15.09
CA THR A 405 -10.39 13.36 15.71
C THR A 405 -10.13 12.67 17.03
N PHE A 406 -8.99 11.96 17.14
CA PHE A 406 -8.68 11.17 18.33
C PHE A 406 -7.17 10.96 18.50
N ASN A 407 -6.75 10.56 19.71
CA ASN A 407 -5.42 10.04 19.96
C ASN A 407 -5.39 8.55 19.66
N TRP A 408 -4.59 8.13 18.70
CA TRP A 408 -4.40 6.73 18.37
C TRP A 408 -3.25 6.14 19.18
N ARG A 409 -3.56 5.19 20.08
CA ARG A 409 -2.60 4.52 20.96
C ARG A 409 -2.19 3.15 20.43
N GLY A 410 -0.88 2.96 20.21
CA GLY A 410 -0.29 1.71 19.75
C GLY A 410 -0.02 0.69 20.86
N ILE A 411 0.61 -0.43 20.47
CA ILE A 411 0.91 -1.58 21.35
C ILE A 411 1.86 -1.25 22.52
N ASP A 412 2.69 -0.21 22.39
CA ASP A 412 3.64 0.23 23.41
C ASP A 412 3.13 1.39 24.26
N GLY A 413 1.89 1.82 24.03
CA GLY A 413 1.29 2.97 24.70
C GLY A 413 1.58 4.33 24.06
N THR A 414 2.35 4.38 22.98
CA THR A 414 2.61 5.62 22.23
C THR A 414 1.34 6.13 21.56
N GLU A 415 1.13 7.45 21.62
CA GLU A 415 -0.03 8.13 21.04
C GLU A 415 0.36 9.04 19.87
N ILE A 416 -0.48 9.02 18.83
CA ILE A 416 -0.40 9.88 17.65
C ILE A 416 -1.75 10.59 17.47
N LEU A 417 -1.73 11.91 17.34
CA LEU A 417 -2.93 12.68 17.04
C LEU A 417 -3.39 12.39 15.61
N THR A 418 -4.62 11.91 15.49
CA THR A 418 -5.19 11.37 14.26
C THR A 418 -6.45 12.12 13.85
N HIS A 419 -6.63 12.35 12.55
CA HIS A 419 -7.84 12.96 12.00
C HIS A 419 -8.35 12.19 10.77
N PHE A 420 -9.67 11.97 10.71
CA PHE A 420 -10.41 11.45 9.57
C PHE A 420 -11.34 12.55 9.05
N PRO A 421 -11.24 12.94 7.77
CA PRO A 421 -12.17 13.90 7.18
C PRO A 421 -13.63 13.45 7.32
N PRO A 422 -14.52 14.27 7.91
CA PRO A 422 -15.91 13.88 8.16
C PRO A 422 -16.78 13.82 6.91
N GLU A 423 -16.24 14.17 5.75
CA GLU A 423 -16.87 13.99 4.43
C GLU A 423 -16.82 12.52 3.97
N ASN A 424 -16.02 11.66 4.60
CA ASN A 424 -15.81 10.26 4.21
C ASN A 424 -15.29 10.11 2.77
N THR A 425 -14.54 11.10 2.30
CA THR A 425 -13.89 11.11 0.99
C THR A 425 -12.61 11.93 1.00
N TYR A 426 -11.70 11.63 0.09
CA TYR A 426 -10.56 12.49 -0.24
C TYR A 426 -10.76 13.22 -1.60
N ASN A 427 -11.97 13.14 -2.17
CA ASN A 427 -12.35 13.72 -3.45
C ASN A 427 -13.44 14.78 -3.30
N SER A 428 -13.41 15.59 -2.23
CA SER A 428 -14.39 16.65 -2.02
C SER A 428 -14.42 17.64 -3.17
N GLU A 429 -15.61 18.08 -3.54
CA GLU A 429 -15.79 19.20 -4.49
C GLU A 429 -15.71 20.57 -3.82
N LEU A 430 -15.58 20.62 -2.49
CA LEU A 430 -15.48 21.83 -1.66
C LEU A 430 -16.70 22.76 -1.85
N ASP A 431 -17.88 22.18 -1.85
CA ASP A 431 -19.15 22.90 -1.97
C ASP A 431 -20.13 22.60 -0.83
N THR A 432 -21.29 23.23 -0.88
CA THR A 432 -22.32 23.07 0.14
C THR A 432 -22.91 21.65 0.23
N GLU A 433 -22.85 20.86 -0.83
CA GLU A 433 -23.33 19.47 -0.86
C GLU A 433 -22.41 18.54 -0.08
N PHE A 434 -21.10 18.82 -0.02
CA PHE A 434 -20.11 18.06 0.73
C PHE A 434 -19.96 18.58 2.17
N LEU A 435 -19.80 19.89 2.33
CA LEU A 435 -19.37 20.45 3.60
C LEU A 435 -20.50 20.61 4.65
N ILE A 436 -21.75 20.83 4.25
CA ILE A 436 -22.87 20.90 5.21
C ILE A 436 -23.17 19.54 5.84
N PRO A 437 -23.23 18.42 5.09
CA PRO A 437 -23.28 17.08 5.69
C PRO A 437 -22.08 16.78 6.59
N ALA A 438 -20.86 17.14 6.17
CA ALA A 438 -19.65 16.91 6.94
C ALA A 438 -19.69 17.59 8.32
N GLN A 439 -20.10 18.87 8.38
CA GLN A 439 -20.29 19.59 9.65
C GLN A 439 -21.28 18.87 10.58
N LYS A 440 -22.37 18.34 10.03
CA LYS A 440 -23.38 17.58 10.80
C LYS A 440 -22.85 16.23 11.27
N HIS A 441 -22.04 15.59 10.45
CA HIS A 441 -21.48 14.24 10.68
C HIS A 441 -20.30 14.27 11.66
N PHE A 442 -19.52 15.36 11.73
CA PHE A 442 -18.34 15.48 12.57
C PHE A 442 -18.63 15.10 14.01
N LYS A 443 -17.95 14.07 14.53
CA LYS A 443 -18.27 13.47 15.85
C LYS A 443 -17.91 14.40 16.99
N GLU A 444 -16.79 15.11 16.90
CA GLU A 444 -16.23 15.97 17.95
C GLU A 444 -16.75 17.43 17.92
N LYS A 445 -17.78 17.75 17.11
CA LYS A 445 -18.36 19.09 16.94
C LYS A 445 -18.86 19.78 18.19
N SER A 446 -19.04 19.04 19.29
CA SER A 446 -19.45 19.62 20.58
C SER A 446 -18.32 20.35 21.32
N TYR A 447 -17.07 20.06 20.97
CA TYR A 447 -15.90 20.62 21.64
C TYR A 447 -14.75 20.98 20.70
N LEU A 448 -14.75 20.50 19.45
CA LEU A 448 -13.88 20.97 18.37
C LEU A 448 -14.68 21.82 17.39
N ASP A 449 -14.05 22.87 16.89
CA ASP A 449 -14.66 23.89 16.02
C ASP A 449 -14.09 23.89 14.60
N GLU A 450 -13.25 22.90 14.26
CA GLU A 450 -12.56 22.81 12.99
C GLU A 450 -12.35 21.35 12.55
N PHE A 451 -12.44 21.09 11.23
CA PHE A 451 -12.06 19.80 10.61
C PHE A 451 -11.35 20.03 9.28
N ILE A 452 -10.66 18.98 8.77
CA ILE A 452 -10.02 18.99 7.44
C ILE A 452 -11.02 18.52 6.38
N SER A 453 -11.02 19.23 5.23
CA SER A 453 -11.58 18.76 3.96
C SER A 453 -10.46 18.52 2.95
N LEU A 454 -10.42 17.34 2.34
CA LEU A 454 -9.52 16.99 1.23
C LEU A 454 -10.27 17.17 -0.08
N PHE A 455 -9.86 18.15 -0.89
CA PHE A 455 -10.58 18.45 -2.12
C PHE A 455 -9.70 18.28 -3.36
N GLY A 456 -10.32 17.79 -4.41
CA GLY A 456 -9.68 17.49 -5.69
C GLY A 456 -9.79 16.00 -6.07
N VAL A 457 -9.57 15.69 -7.33
CA VAL A 457 -9.70 14.33 -7.87
C VAL A 457 -8.47 13.50 -7.54
N GLY A 458 -8.69 12.32 -6.93
CA GLY A 458 -7.67 11.35 -6.54
C GLY A 458 -7.65 10.08 -7.39
N ASP A 459 -7.03 9.04 -6.88
CA ASP A 459 -6.68 7.74 -7.48
C ASP A 459 -5.81 7.92 -8.74
N GLY A 460 -6.40 8.33 -9.85
CA GLY A 460 -5.70 8.67 -11.09
C GLY A 460 -4.98 10.01 -11.08
N GLY A 461 -5.05 10.76 -10.00
CA GLY A 461 -4.53 12.10 -9.88
C GLY A 461 -5.46 13.16 -10.49
N GLY A 462 -4.88 14.30 -10.84
CA GLY A 462 -5.60 15.45 -11.34
C GLY A 462 -5.76 16.55 -10.29
N GLY A 463 -6.13 16.23 -9.06
CA GLY A 463 -6.30 17.16 -7.95
C GLY A 463 -7.41 18.20 -8.15
N PRO A 464 -7.39 19.34 -7.46
CA PRO A 464 -8.36 20.41 -7.60
C PRO A 464 -8.49 20.98 -9.01
N LYS A 465 -9.71 21.45 -9.30
CA LYS A 465 -10.04 22.26 -10.47
C LYS A 465 -10.18 23.73 -10.04
N PRO A 466 -10.04 24.70 -10.95
CA PRO A 466 -10.35 26.10 -10.65
C PRO A 466 -11.75 26.30 -10.03
N GLU A 467 -12.72 25.48 -10.42
CA GLU A 467 -14.06 25.45 -9.85
C GLU A 467 -14.06 25.21 -8.34
N ASN A 468 -13.25 24.25 -7.85
CA ASN A 468 -13.17 23.94 -6.42
C ASN A 468 -12.63 25.13 -5.62
N ILE A 469 -11.61 25.83 -6.14
CA ILE A 469 -11.05 27.02 -5.50
C ILE A 469 -12.12 28.14 -5.41
N GLU A 470 -12.80 28.41 -6.50
CA GLU A 470 -13.86 29.40 -6.59
C GLU A 470 -15.06 29.06 -5.69
N LEU A 471 -15.41 27.77 -5.54
CA LEU A 471 -16.46 27.33 -4.59
C LEU A 471 -16.02 27.57 -3.15
N GLY A 472 -14.78 27.17 -2.79
CA GLY A 472 -14.22 27.44 -1.46
C GLY A 472 -14.18 28.93 -1.11
N LEU A 473 -13.79 29.81 -2.06
CA LEU A 473 -13.81 31.27 -1.87
C LEU A 473 -15.23 31.81 -1.57
N ARG A 474 -16.27 31.24 -2.20
CA ARG A 474 -17.68 31.62 -1.93
C ARG A 474 -18.15 31.13 -0.57
N MET A 475 -17.55 30.12 -0.02
CA MET A 475 -17.88 29.54 1.28
C MET A 475 -16.97 30.05 2.42
N ALA A 476 -16.08 30.99 2.14
CA ALA A 476 -15.21 31.56 3.17
C ALA A 476 -15.99 32.13 4.38
N ASP A 477 -17.15 32.76 4.11
CA ASP A 477 -18.06 33.28 5.13
C ASP A 477 -19.49 33.34 4.56
N LEU A 478 -20.20 32.19 4.57
CA LEU A 478 -21.53 32.05 3.94
C LEU A 478 -22.57 31.57 4.96
N GLU A 479 -23.74 32.28 5.03
CA GLU A 479 -24.85 31.93 5.93
C GLU A 479 -25.27 30.46 5.81
N SER A 480 -25.30 29.72 6.92
CA SER A 480 -25.68 28.32 7.06
C SER A 480 -24.72 27.31 6.39
N ALA A 481 -23.48 27.70 6.20
CA ALA A 481 -22.41 26.81 5.73
C ALA A 481 -21.18 26.91 6.63
N PRO A 482 -20.35 25.89 6.73
CA PRO A 482 -19.08 26.00 7.44
C PRO A 482 -18.12 26.96 6.74
N LYS A 483 -17.25 27.61 7.53
CA LYS A 483 -16.29 28.63 7.06
C LYS A 483 -15.07 28.00 6.45
N VAL A 484 -14.88 28.14 5.16
CA VAL A 484 -13.77 27.56 4.42
C VAL A 484 -12.56 28.47 4.41
N LYS A 485 -11.37 27.90 4.72
CA LYS A 485 -10.08 28.54 4.47
C LYS A 485 -9.14 27.55 3.82
N PHE A 486 -8.35 27.98 2.85
CA PHE A 486 -7.25 27.20 2.33
C PHE A 486 -6.14 27.13 3.36
N ASP A 487 -5.62 25.94 3.62
CA ASP A 487 -4.69 25.70 4.72
C ASP A 487 -3.72 24.54 4.43
N THR A 488 -2.83 24.28 5.38
CA THR A 488 -1.94 23.13 5.40
C THR A 488 -2.36 22.13 6.47
N ALA A 489 -2.06 20.86 6.27
CA ALA A 489 -2.23 19.83 7.29
C ALA A 489 -1.44 20.17 8.55
N LYS A 490 -0.22 20.65 8.38
CA LYS A 490 0.63 21.09 9.50
C LYS A 490 -0.05 22.13 10.37
N ASN A 491 -0.55 23.22 9.79
CA ASN A 491 -1.20 24.30 10.55
C ASN A 491 -2.44 23.79 11.30
N PHE A 492 -3.26 22.95 10.67
CA PHE A 492 -4.43 22.34 11.31
C PHE A 492 -4.02 21.53 12.54
N PHE A 493 -3.11 20.58 12.38
CA PHE A 493 -2.67 19.71 13.48
C PHE A 493 -1.96 20.48 14.60
N GLU A 494 -1.18 21.51 14.28
CA GLU A 494 -0.56 22.38 15.28
C GLU A 494 -1.61 23.15 16.11
N ARG A 495 -2.66 23.72 15.47
CA ARG A 495 -3.77 24.36 16.20
C ARG A 495 -4.51 23.38 17.09
N LEU A 496 -4.81 22.20 16.56
CA LEU A 496 -5.51 21.14 17.28
C LEU A 496 -4.69 20.68 18.50
N ASN A 497 -3.40 20.42 18.34
CA ASN A 497 -2.48 20.03 19.41
C ASN A 497 -2.34 21.13 20.48
N ASN A 498 -2.36 22.41 20.09
CA ASN A 498 -2.23 23.55 20.99
C ASN A 498 -3.54 23.92 21.70
N SER A 499 -4.67 23.38 21.26
CA SER A 499 -6.00 23.70 21.79
C SER A 499 -6.21 23.28 23.25
N LYS A 500 -5.37 22.36 23.78
CA LYS A 500 -5.46 21.76 25.12
C LYS A 500 -6.83 21.11 25.44
N LYS A 501 -7.65 20.86 24.42
CA LYS A 501 -8.94 20.16 24.58
C LYS A 501 -8.66 18.68 24.85
N SER A 502 -9.49 18.05 25.68
CA SER A 502 -9.43 16.60 25.88
C SER A 502 -9.94 15.90 24.64
N ILE A 503 -9.10 15.10 24.03
CA ILE A 503 -9.39 14.32 22.82
C ILE A 503 -9.47 12.86 23.23
N GLU A 504 -10.48 12.14 22.75
CA GLU A 504 -10.70 10.72 23.02
C GLU A 504 -9.55 9.88 22.48
N THR A 505 -9.39 8.66 23.02
CA THR A 505 -8.30 7.76 22.66
C THR A 505 -8.84 6.43 22.11
N TRP A 506 -8.40 6.07 20.89
CA TRP A 506 -8.58 4.73 20.32
C TRP A 506 -7.33 3.89 20.56
N VAL A 507 -7.50 2.66 21.06
CA VAL A 507 -6.40 1.76 21.42
C VAL A 507 -6.35 0.56 20.48
N GLY A 508 -5.16 0.24 19.94
CA GLY A 508 -4.93 -0.95 19.13
C GLY A 508 -4.92 -0.66 17.62
N GLU A 509 -5.26 -1.67 16.82
CA GLU A 509 -5.27 -1.55 15.36
C GLU A 509 -6.44 -0.68 14.86
N LEU A 510 -6.21 -0.01 13.74
CA LEU A 510 -7.27 0.59 12.94
C LEU A 510 -7.64 -0.41 11.84
N TYR A 511 -8.51 -1.36 12.19
CA TYR A 511 -8.92 -2.43 11.30
C TYR A 511 -9.95 -1.94 10.30
N LEU A 512 -9.68 -2.12 9.00
CA LEU A 512 -10.65 -1.86 7.95
C LEU A 512 -11.57 -3.10 7.82
N GLU A 513 -12.85 -2.91 8.03
CA GLU A 513 -13.87 -3.96 7.90
C GLU A 513 -14.29 -4.18 6.43
N LEU A 514 -13.31 -4.21 5.55
CA LEU A 514 -13.41 -4.38 4.10
C LEU A 514 -12.03 -4.82 3.58
N HIS A 515 -11.93 -5.22 2.30
CA HIS A 515 -10.66 -5.52 1.62
C HIS A 515 -9.83 -6.64 2.26
N ARG A 516 -10.49 -7.65 2.86
CA ARG A 516 -9.86 -8.77 3.56
C ARG A 516 -9.13 -9.74 2.64
N GLY A 517 -9.53 -9.80 1.36
CA GLY A 517 -8.88 -10.61 0.33
C GLY A 517 -7.44 -10.17 0.06
N THR A 518 -7.12 -8.91 0.31
CA THR A 518 -5.77 -8.34 0.15
C THR A 518 -4.71 -9.04 1.01
N LEU A 519 -5.12 -9.72 2.08
CA LEU A 519 -4.21 -10.51 2.91
C LEU A 519 -3.71 -11.78 2.21
N THR A 520 -4.35 -12.22 1.12
CA THR A 520 -4.02 -13.48 0.44
C THR A 520 -3.77 -13.33 -1.07
N THR A 521 -4.50 -12.46 -1.76
CA THR A 521 -4.42 -12.26 -3.22
C THR A 521 -2.99 -12.00 -3.68
N HIS A 522 -2.57 -12.61 -4.80
CA HIS A 522 -1.20 -12.58 -5.32
C HIS A 522 -0.16 -13.09 -4.30
N GLY A 523 -0.36 -14.32 -3.81
CA GLY A 523 0.48 -14.92 -2.77
C GLY A 523 1.97 -14.96 -3.10
N LEU A 524 2.34 -15.07 -4.39
CA LEU A 524 3.74 -15.04 -4.81
C LEU A 524 4.38 -13.66 -4.59
N VAL A 525 3.65 -12.55 -4.79
CA VAL A 525 4.14 -11.19 -4.51
C VAL A 525 4.48 -11.05 -3.02
N LYS A 526 3.58 -11.51 -2.15
CA LYS A 526 3.75 -11.49 -0.69
C LYS A 526 4.94 -12.34 -0.25
N LYS A 527 5.11 -13.54 -0.83
CA LYS A 527 6.24 -14.42 -0.56
C LYS A 527 7.56 -13.77 -0.94
N GLN A 528 7.64 -13.21 -2.14
CA GLN A 528 8.85 -12.55 -2.63
C GLN A 528 9.18 -11.31 -1.79
N ASN A 529 8.20 -10.50 -1.41
CA ASN A 529 8.42 -9.36 -0.51
C ASN A 529 9.05 -9.81 0.80
N ARG A 530 8.45 -10.78 1.53
CA ARG A 530 8.99 -11.27 2.81
C ARG A 530 10.39 -11.86 2.66
N THR A 531 10.63 -12.60 1.58
CA THR A 531 11.95 -13.17 1.30
C THR A 531 12.98 -12.08 1.04
N LEU A 532 12.63 -11.03 0.30
CA LEU A 532 13.54 -9.92 -0.04
C LEU A 532 13.82 -9.02 1.17
N GLU A 533 12.86 -8.75 2.04
CA GLU A 533 13.08 -8.06 3.31
C GLU A 533 14.15 -8.77 4.15
N ASN A 534 14.04 -10.10 4.31
CA ASN A 534 15.02 -10.91 5.03
C ASN A 534 16.38 -10.93 4.30
N LYS A 535 16.38 -11.01 2.97
CA LYS A 535 17.60 -11.11 2.18
C LYS A 535 18.39 -9.81 2.19
N LEU A 536 17.74 -8.65 2.08
CA LEU A 536 18.37 -7.35 2.22
C LEU A 536 18.98 -7.16 3.62
N ARG A 537 18.24 -7.53 4.67
CA ARG A 537 18.77 -7.54 6.04
C ARG A 537 20.02 -8.41 6.15
N ASN A 538 20.03 -9.59 5.56
CA ASN A 538 21.18 -10.48 5.60
C ASN A 538 22.41 -9.87 4.87
N VAL A 539 22.19 -9.22 3.71
CA VAL A 539 23.25 -8.46 3.00
C VAL A 539 23.86 -7.40 3.90
N GLU A 540 22.99 -6.59 4.54
CA GLU A 540 23.44 -5.51 5.43
C GLU A 540 24.28 -6.02 6.61
N ILE A 541 23.86 -7.13 7.24
CA ILE A 541 24.62 -7.78 8.33
C ILE A 541 25.98 -8.25 7.84
N LEU A 542 26.06 -8.93 6.70
CA LEU A 542 27.33 -9.42 6.16
C LEU A 542 28.30 -8.27 5.86
N TRP A 543 27.84 -7.20 5.23
CA TRP A 543 28.66 -6.04 4.92
C TRP A 543 29.03 -5.21 6.14
N SER A 544 28.23 -5.26 7.20
CA SER A 544 28.54 -4.62 8.50
C SER A 544 29.66 -5.35 9.26
N CYS A 545 30.02 -6.56 8.86
CA CYS A 545 31.19 -7.28 9.37
C CYS A 545 32.51 -6.85 8.71
N LEU A 546 32.46 -5.99 7.69
CA LEU A 546 33.59 -5.48 6.93
C LEU A 546 33.88 -4.02 7.27
N ASN A 547 34.94 -3.47 6.69
CA ASN A 547 35.25 -2.04 6.83
C ASN A 547 34.12 -1.21 6.18
N LEU A 548 33.58 -0.24 6.92
CA LEU A 548 32.46 0.61 6.50
C LEU A 548 32.74 1.44 5.23
N ASN A 549 34.01 1.69 4.90
CA ASN A 549 34.37 2.35 3.63
C ASN A 549 34.07 1.49 2.40
N GLN A 550 33.90 0.19 2.56
CA GLN A 550 33.57 -0.75 1.47
C GLN A 550 32.08 -1.07 1.41
N TYR A 551 31.29 -0.51 2.32
CA TYR A 551 29.84 -0.81 2.39
C TYR A 551 29.12 -0.32 1.12
N PRO A 552 28.34 -1.18 0.44
CA PRO A 552 27.73 -0.89 -0.86
C PRO A 552 26.45 -0.05 -0.69
N HIS A 553 26.61 1.17 -0.18
CA HIS A 553 25.49 2.02 0.23
C HIS A 553 24.57 2.37 -0.94
N LYS A 554 25.14 2.71 -2.11
CA LYS A 554 24.35 3.12 -3.29
C LYS A 554 23.55 1.95 -3.88
N GLU A 555 24.17 0.78 -3.94
CA GLU A 555 23.54 -0.45 -4.44
C GLU A 555 22.39 -0.86 -3.52
N LEU A 556 22.59 -0.83 -2.22
CA LEU A 556 21.56 -1.15 -1.23
C LEU A 556 20.42 -0.12 -1.23
N ASP A 557 20.70 1.18 -1.33
CA ASP A 557 19.69 2.22 -1.46
C ASP A 557 18.78 1.97 -2.67
N LEU A 558 19.38 1.61 -3.83
CA LEU A 558 18.62 1.30 -5.03
C LEU A 558 17.76 0.04 -4.86
N LEU A 559 18.30 -1.02 -4.26
CA LEU A 559 17.56 -2.27 -4.04
C LEU A 559 16.40 -2.05 -3.05
N TRP A 560 16.64 -1.32 -1.96
CA TRP A 560 15.59 -0.95 -1.02
C TRP A 560 14.50 -0.13 -1.69
N LYS A 561 14.81 0.95 -2.39
CA LYS A 561 13.81 1.79 -3.08
C LYS A 561 12.96 1.00 -4.06
N LYS A 562 13.54 0.06 -4.82
CA LYS A 562 12.77 -0.85 -5.69
C LYS A 562 11.81 -1.75 -4.90
N LEU A 563 12.22 -2.27 -3.75
CA LEU A 563 11.34 -3.04 -2.89
C LEU A 563 10.20 -2.16 -2.35
N LEU A 564 10.54 -0.97 -1.84
CA LEU A 564 9.60 -0.05 -1.22
C LEU A 564 8.49 0.43 -2.17
N ILE A 565 8.78 0.64 -3.46
CA ILE A 565 7.77 0.95 -4.48
C ILE A 565 6.74 -0.18 -4.58
N ASN A 566 7.20 -1.43 -4.60
CA ASN A 566 6.33 -2.61 -4.72
C ASN A 566 5.56 -2.92 -3.43
N GLN A 567 5.79 -2.18 -2.35
CA GLN A 567 5.00 -2.21 -1.11
C GLN A 567 3.84 -1.20 -1.12
N PHE A 568 3.62 -0.49 -2.23
CA PHE A 568 2.47 0.38 -2.43
C PHE A 568 1.16 -0.39 -2.18
N HIS A 569 0.15 0.31 -1.62
CA HIS A 569 -1.05 -0.32 -1.06
C HIS A 569 -2.00 -0.99 -2.08
N ASP A 570 -1.77 -0.86 -3.38
CA ASP A 570 -2.44 -1.65 -4.43
C ASP A 570 -1.52 -2.68 -5.10
N ILE A 571 -0.19 -2.64 -4.86
CA ILE A 571 0.73 -3.62 -5.45
C ILE A 571 0.85 -4.84 -4.54
N ILE A 572 1.40 -4.70 -3.32
CA ILE A 572 1.58 -5.87 -2.43
C ILE A 572 0.25 -6.51 -2.00
N PRO A 573 -0.87 -5.79 -1.81
CA PRO A 573 -2.17 -6.39 -1.53
C PRO A 573 -2.72 -7.30 -2.63
N GLY A 574 -2.33 -7.09 -3.87
CA GLY A 574 -2.80 -7.93 -4.96
C GLY A 574 -3.93 -7.31 -5.79
N SER A 575 -4.17 -6.01 -5.68
CA SER A 575 -5.32 -5.31 -6.25
C SER A 575 -5.04 -4.54 -7.54
N SER A 576 -3.90 -4.79 -8.18
CA SER A 576 -3.51 -4.17 -9.46
C SER A 576 -3.78 -5.06 -10.67
N ILE A 577 -3.62 -4.50 -11.87
CA ILE A 577 -3.72 -5.23 -13.14
C ILE A 577 -2.49 -6.13 -13.38
N ASN A 578 -2.64 -7.15 -14.21
CA ASN A 578 -1.61 -8.12 -14.59
C ASN A 578 -0.27 -7.48 -15.02
N LEU A 579 -0.31 -6.37 -15.76
CA LEU A 579 0.90 -5.69 -16.22
C LEU A 579 1.74 -5.14 -15.06
N VAL A 580 1.11 -4.70 -13.97
CA VAL A 580 1.80 -4.29 -12.74
C VAL A 580 2.56 -5.47 -12.16
N TYR A 581 1.93 -6.64 -12.02
CA TYR A 581 2.57 -7.83 -11.45
C TYR A 581 3.69 -8.40 -12.31
N LYS A 582 3.55 -8.37 -13.63
CA LYS A 582 4.67 -8.72 -14.54
C LYS A 582 5.90 -7.84 -14.30
N ASN A 583 5.68 -6.55 -14.06
CA ASN A 583 6.76 -5.62 -13.74
C ASN A 583 7.32 -5.87 -12.32
N THR A 584 6.45 -6.05 -11.32
CA THR A 584 6.83 -6.36 -9.94
C THR A 584 7.72 -7.61 -9.85
N HIS A 585 7.34 -8.70 -10.51
CA HIS A 585 8.16 -9.92 -10.56
C HIS A 585 9.52 -9.69 -11.24
N LYS A 586 9.56 -8.90 -12.31
CA LYS A 586 10.82 -8.51 -12.95
C LYS A 586 11.73 -7.73 -12.01
N GLU A 587 11.18 -6.77 -11.28
CA GLU A 587 11.93 -5.97 -10.30
C GLU A 587 12.40 -6.83 -9.12
N TYR A 588 11.55 -7.69 -8.58
CA TYR A 588 11.93 -8.62 -7.52
C TYR A 588 13.09 -9.55 -7.94
N ASN A 589 13.06 -10.04 -9.18
CA ASN A 589 14.19 -10.82 -9.72
C ASN A 589 15.49 -9.98 -9.80
N GLN A 590 15.40 -8.70 -10.12
CA GLN A 590 16.56 -7.80 -10.10
C GLN A 590 17.09 -7.62 -8.68
N ILE A 591 16.20 -7.45 -7.69
CA ILE A 591 16.59 -7.32 -6.29
C ILE A 591 17.22 -8.61 -5.79
N HIS A 592 16.62 -9.78 -6.09
CA HIS A 592 17.20 -11.09 -5.76
C HIS A 592 18.63 -11.23 -6.30
N LYS A 593 18.83 -10.93 -7.58
CA LYS A 593 20.15 -10.97 -8.22
C LYS A 593 21.13 -10.00 -7.55
N GLY A 594 20.73 -8.76 -7.35
CA GLY A 594 21.59 -7.76 -6.69
C GLY A 594 22.02 -8.19 -5.28
N CYS A 595 21.09 -8.74 -4.50
CA CYS A 595 21.41 -9.30 -3.18
C CYS A 595 22.38 -10.49 -3.28
N ASP A 596 22.17 -11.42 -4.24
CA ASP A 596 23.07 -12.57 -4.43
C ASP A 596 24.48 -12.14 -4.84
N ASP A 597 24.60 -11.16 -5.71
CA ASP A 597 25.88 -10.58 -6.11
C ASP A 597 26.60 -9.97 -4.89
N LEU A 598 25.90 -9.19 -4.06
CA LEU A 598 26.44 -8.58 -2.85
C LEU A 598 26.79 -9.62 -1.76
N ILE A 599 26.00 -10.68 -1.60
CA ILE A 599 26.30 -11.80 -0.68
C ILE A 599 27.57 -12.54 -1.14
N ASN A 600 27.70 -12.83 -2.44
CA ASN A 600 28.86 -13.49 -3.00
C ASN A 600 30.13 -12.63 -2.88
N GLU A 601 30.04 -11.32 -3.06
CA GLU A 601 31.15 -10.39 -2.85
C GLU A 601 31.56 -10.34 -1.38
N ALA A 602 30.60 -10.19 -0.46
CA ALA A 602 30.88 -10.18 0.98
C ALA A 602 31.55 -11.48 1.44
N SER A 603 31.09 -12.64 0.95
CA SER A 603 31.66 -13.95 1.33
C SER A 603 33.14 -14.07 0.99
N LYS A 604 33.55 -13.58 -0.19
CA LYS A 604 34.97 -13.57 -0.61
C LYS A 604 35.87 -12.68 0.26
N LYS A 605 35.29 -11.68 0.92
CA LYS A 605 36.01 -10.77 1.83
C LYS A 605 36.00 -11.25 3.27
N LEU A 606 34.92 -11.94 3.70
CA LEU A 606 34.72 -12.44 5.06
C LEU A 606 35.40 -13.76 5.32
N PHE A 607 35.51 -14.62 4.29
CA PHE A 607 35.92 -16.01 4.43
C PHE A 607 37.15 -16.31 3.57
N ILE A 608 37.93 -17.29 3.99
CA ILE A 608 39.03 -17.84 3.17
C ILE A 608 38.56 -19.04 2.37
N SER A 609 39.06 -19.19 1.13
CA SER A 609 38.76 -20.34 0.29
C SER A 609 39.29 -21.62 0.92
N SER A 610 38.48 -22.69 0.94
CA SER A 610 38.81 -24.01 1.50
C SER A 610 37.94 -25.09 0.91
N LEU A 611 38.50 -25.91 0.03
CA LEU A 611 37.78 -26.97 -0.70
C LEU A 611 37.13 -28.04 0.20
N ASN A 612 37.61 -28.19 1.44
CA ASN A 612 37.15 -29.20 2.39
C ASN A 612 36.27 -28.61 3.50
N SER A 613 35.76 -27.43 3.33
CA SER A 613 34.87 -26.78 4.32
C SER A 613 33.73 -26.01 3.68
N PHE A 614 32.68 -25.77 4.45
CA PHE A 614 31.61 -24.83 4.15
C PHE A 614 31.27 -24.02 5.42
N VAL A 615 30.67 -22.87 5.23
CA VAL A 615 30.22 -22.00 6.32
C VAL A 615 28.71 -21.91 6.29
N LEU A 616 28.09 -21.97 7.47
CA LEU A 616 26.72 -21.57 7.69
C LEU A 616 26.70 -20.29 8.53
N ALA A 617 25.96 -19.28 8.05
CA ALA A 617 25.77 -18.03 8.76
C ALA A 617 24.36 -17.96 9.36
N ASN A 618 24.26 -17.94 10.67
CA ASN A 618 23.04 -17.62 11.39
C ASN A 618 23.02 -16.13 11.68
N THR A 619 22.13 -15.40 11.03
CA THR A 619 21.96 -13.96 11.20
C THR A 619 20.89 -13.59 12.22
N LEU A 620 20.18 -14.59 12.81
CA LEU A 620 19.17 -14.38 13.82
C LEU A 620 19.79 -14.18 15.22
N SER A 621 19.09 -13.45 16.07
CA SER A 621 19.35 -13.37 17.51
C SER A 621 18.96 -14.63 18.26
N ASP A 622 18.23 -15.52 17.59
CA ASP A 622 17.83 -16.82 18.13
C ASP A 622 18.82 -17.91 17.68
N ARG A 623 18.97 -18.94 18.51
CA ARG A 623 19.67 -20.16 18.15
C ARG A 623 18.91 -20.90 17.05
N TRP A 624 19.57 -21.17 15.93
CA TRP A 624 18.94 -21.90 14.83
C TRP A 624 19.28 -23.38 14.91
N LYS A 625 18.26 -24.22 15.14
CA LYS A 625 18.45 -25.67 15.20
C LYS A 625 17.48 -26.36 14.25
N GLY A 626 17.99 -27.17 13.34
CA GLY A 626 17.14 -27.85 12.36
C GLY A 626 17.92 -28.54 11.28
N THR A 627 17.17 -29.10 10.35
CA THR A 627 17.71 -29.80 9.18
C THR A 627 17.83 -28.82 8.01
N ILE A 628 19.01 -28.70 7.44
CA ILE A 628 19.34 -27.80 6.33
C ILE A 628 20.07 -28.52 5.21
N GLU A 629 19.89 -28.09 3.97
CA GLU A 629 20.68 -28.58 2.84
C GLU A 629 22.15 -28.19 3.00
N ILE A 630 23.05 -29.15 2.78
CA ILE A 630 24.50 -28.99 2.81
C ILE A 630 25.13 -29.45 1.50
N PRO A 631 26.41 -29.12 1.18
CA PRO A 631 26.98 -29.43 -0.11
C PRO A 631 27.00 -30.93 -0.39
N ILE A 632 26.49 -31.36 -1.53
CA ILE A 632 26.43 -32.78 -1.96
C ILE A 632 27.80 -33.46 -2.03
N SER A 633 28.88 -32.65 -2.17
CA SER A 633 30.27 -33.17 -2.13
C SER A 633 30.64 -33.85 -0.81
N TYR A 634 29.79 -33.74 0.22
CA TYR A 634 29.94 -34.41 1.51
C TYR A 634 29.17 -35.74 1.63
N LYS A 635 28.48 -36.18 0.59
CA LYS A 635 27.59 -37.37 0.64
C LYS A 635 28.26 -38.63 1.20
N ASN A 636 29.55 -38.85 0.94
CA ASN A 636 30.32 -40.00 1.40
C ASN A 636 31.33 -39.66 2.51
N HIS A 637 31.11 -38.57 3.27
CA HIS A 637 32.01 -38.13 4.31
C HIS A 637 31.23 -37.76 5.58
N GLU A 638 31.87 -37.96 6.72
CA GLU A 638 31.40 -37.32 7.96
C GLU A 638 31.46 -35.81 7.78
N VAL A 639 30.55 -35.14 8.43
CA VAL A 639 30.55 -33.64 8.54
C VAL A 639 30.83 -33.32 9.99
N ILE A 640 31.86 -32.51 10.20
CA ILE A 640 32.37 -32.18 11.54
C ILE A 640 32.29 -30.68 11.72
N ASP A 641 31.73 -30.19 12.83
CA ASP A 641 31.71 -28.77 13.17
C ASP A 641 33.05 -28.24 13.71
N GLN A 642 33.16 -26.98 13.90
CA GLN A 642 34.36 -26.30 14.43
C GLN A 642 34.81 -26.78 15.81
N ASN A 643 33.93 -27.43 16.58
CA ASN A 643 34.21 -28.00 17.89
C ASN A 643 34.53 -29.46 17.85
N SER A 644 34.84 -30.01 16.66
CA SER A 644 35.12 -31.43 16.40
C SER A 644 33.95 -32.38 16.64
N LYS A 645 32.72 -31.86 16.71
CA LYS A 645 31.50 -32.65 16.86
C LYS A 645 31.01 -33.11 15.48
N LYS A 646 30.74 -34.40 15.34
CA LYS A 646 30.10 -34.95 14.13
C LYS A 646 28.63 -34.54 14.11
N ILE A 647 28.15 -33.98 12.98
CA ILE A 647 26.73 -33.71 12.76
C ILE A 647 26.06 -34.87 12.03
N PRO A 648 24.84 -35.23 12.40
CA PRO A 648 24.04 -36.19 11.67
C PRO A 648 23.70 -35.69 10.26
N VAL A 649 23.78 -36.60 9.26
CA VAL A 649 23.55 -36.22 7.85
C VAL A 649 22.70 -37.26 7.17
N LEU A 650 21.72 -36.85 6.38
CA LEU A 650 20.81 -37.69 5.59
C LEU A 650 20.98 -37.39 4.10
N LEU A 651 21.12 -38.39 3.29
CA LEU A 651 20.99 -38.32 1.82
C LEU A 651 19.56 -38.73 1.45
N LYS A 652 18.81 -37.77 0.91
CA LYS A 652 17.44 -38.00 0.43
C LYS A 652 17.38 -37.63 -1.04
N HIS A 653 17.10 -38.62 -1.90
CA HIS A 653 17.28 -38.50 -3.34
C HIS A 653 18.69 -37.97 -3.67
N ASP A 654 18.82 -36.88 -4.40
CA ASP A 654 20.11 -36.26 -4.75
C ASP A 654 20.49 -35.06 -3.86
N THR A 655 19.80 -34.86 -2.75
CA THR A 655 20.04 -33.75 -1.83
C THR A 655 20.55 -34.25 -0.50
N LEU A 656 21.59 -33.61 0.02
CA LEU A 656 22.21 -33.93 1.29
C LEU A 656 21.73 -32.96 2.36
N TYR A 657 21.19 -33.46 3.44
CA TYR A 657 20.71 -32.70 4.58
C TYR A 657 21.54 -32.94 5.83
N GLY A 658 21.84 -31.91 6.59
CA GLY A 658 22.52 -31.99 7.89
C GLY A 658 21.68 -31.42 9.01
N LEU A 659 21.65 -32.10 10.16
CA LEU A 659 21.11 -31.57 11.38
C LEU A 659 22.15 -30.64 12.03
N VAL A 660 21.92 -29.34 12.00
CA VAL A 660 22.85 -28.34 12.56
C VAL A 660 22.24 -27.62 13.75
N ASP A 661 23.12 -27.11 14.60
CA ASP A 661 22.77 -26.34 15.78
C ASP A 661 23.70 -25.13 15.86
N LEU A 662 23.20 -23.96 15.39
CA LEU A 662 23.98 -22.76 15.18
C LEU A 662 23.70 -21.73 16.28
N PRO A 663 24.74 -21.18 16.92
CA PRO A 663 24.59 -20.10 17.87
C PRO A 663 23.95 -18.86 17.23
N PRO A 664 23.31 -17.97 18.00
CA PRO A 664 22.87 -16.67 17.51
C PRO A 664 24.03 -15.86 16.86
N LEU A 665 23.72 -15.09 15.85
CA LEU A 665 24.61 -14.12 15.21
C LEU A 665 26.03 -14.70 14.97
N SER A 666 26.12 -15.83 14.23
CA SER A 666 27.36 -16.59 14.12
C SER A 666 27.68 -17.08 12.71
N PHE A 667 28.98 -17.23 12.46
CA PHE A 667 29.51 -17.97 11.32
C PHE A 667 30.10 -19.30 11.82
N SER A 668 29.52 -20.41 11.41
CA SER A 668 29.95 -21.75 11.82
C SER A 668 30.58 -22.50 10.65
N THR A 669 31.81 -22.97 10.82
CA THR A 669 32.54 -23.74 9.81
C THR A 669 32.32 -25.23 10.01
N PHE A 670 32.08 -25.95 8.92
CA PHE A 670 31.97 -27.40 8.86
C PHE A 670 33.02 -27.96 7.91
N ILE A 671 33.63 -29.08 8.28
CA ILE A 671 34.71 -29.71 7.53
C ILE A 671 34.39 -31.17 7.17
N LYS A 672 35.04 -31.68 6.13
CA LYS A 672 34.99 -33.10 5.75
C LYS A 672 35.79 -33.94 6.75
N GLY A 673 35.12 -34.96 7.31
CA GLY A 673 35.73 -36.00 8.09
C GLY A 673 36.05 -37.25 7.27
N GLN A 674 36.06 -38.41 7.95
CA GLN A 674 36.34 -39.71 7.37
C GLN A 674 35.27 -40.09 6.31
N LYS A 675 35.64 -41.00 5.40
CA LYS A 675 34.67 -41.60 4.46
C LYS A 675 33.72 -42.53 5.19
N ILE A 676 32.43 -42.46 4.86
CA ILE A 676 31.37 -43.27 5.41
C ILE A 676 30.38 -43.70 4.32
N ILE A 677 29.66 -44.77 4.57
CA ILE A 677 28.48 -45.18 3.81
C ILE A 677 27.25 -44.78 4.62
N ARG A 678 26.24 -44.24 3.97
CA ARG A 678 24.97 -43.80 4.60
C ARG A 678 23.84 -44.69 4.10
N GLU A 679 23.02 -45.10 5.04
CA GLU A 679 21.77 -45.81 4.77
C GLU A 679 20.62 -44.98 5.32
N SER A 680 19.51 -44.94 4.62
CA SER A 680 18.24 -44.38 5.09
C SER A 680 17.18 -45.47 5.03
N ASN A 681 16.34 -45.53 6.04
CA ASN A 681 15.20 -46.43 6.07
C ASN A 681 13.98 -45.80 5.41
N VAL A 682 13.20 -46.64 4.75
CA VAL A 682 11.93 -46.26 4.18
C VAL A 682 10.87 -46.30 5.26
N LYS A 683 10.20 -45.18 5.52
CA LYS A 683 9.09 -45.09 6.46
C LYS A 683 7.79 -45.56 5.80
N LYS A 684 7.15 -46.55 6.40
CA LYS A 684 5.92 -47.18 5.85
C LYS A 684 4.65 -46.87 6.66
N ASN A 685 4.78 -46.49 7.94
CA ASN A 685 3.63 -46.17 8.77
C ASN A 685 3.29 -44.67 8.69
N LEU A 686 2.04 -44.32 9.02
CA LEU A 686 1.52 -42.94 9.01
C LEU A 686 1.72 -42.25 10.35
N ILE A 687 2.83 -42.50 11.05
CA ILE A 687 3.17 -41.96 12.36
C ILE A 687 4.53 -41.28 12.25
N LEU A 688 4.59 -40.00 12.66
CA LEU A 688 5.83 -39.27 12.89
C LEU A 688 6.00 -39.05 14.39
N GLU A 689 7.12 -39.59 14.95
CA GLU A 689 7.26 -39.65 16.39
C GLU A 689 8.71 -39.44 16.83
N ASN A 690 8.92 -38.73 17.90
CA ASN A 690 10.19 -38.61 18.59
C ASN A 690 10.02 -38.77 20.11
N SER A 691 11.03 -38.41 20.89
CA SER A 691 11.01 -38.60 22.34
C SER A 691 9.96 -37.77 23.07
N VAL A 692 9.50 -36.64 22.48
CA VAL A 692 8.64 -35.64 23.13
C VAL A 692 7.23 -35.55 22.56
N ILE A 693 7.02 -35.99 21.29
CA ILE A 693 5.75 -35.84 20.59
C ILE A 693 5.45 -36.98 19.64
N ARG A 694 4.19 -37.29 19.40
CA ARG A 694 3.67 -38.25 18.44
C ARG A 694 2.56 -37.65 17.60
N TYR A 695 2.71 -37.73 16.27
CA TYR A 695 1.75 -37.34 15.26
C TYR A 695 1.24 -38.56 14.51
N GLU A 696 -0.08 -38.71 14.39
CA GLU A 696 -0.70 -39.77 13.61
C GLU A 696 -1.50 -39.18 12.45
N PHE A 697 -1.34 -39.75 11.26
CA PHE A 697 -2.12 -39.39 10.10
C PHE A 697 -3.11 -40.50 9.75
N ASP A 698 -4.27 -40.12 9.24
CA ASP A 698 -5.21 -41.09 8.66
C ASP A 698 -4.87 -41.44 7.19
N ILE A 699 -5.59 -42.41 6.64
CA ILE A 699 -5.40 -42.84 5.24
C ILE A 699 -5.80 -41.77 4.22
N LYS A 700 -6.44 -40.70 4.61
CA LYS A 700 -6.78 -39.54 3.80
C LYS A 700 -5.72 -38.42 3.88
N GLY A 701 -4.62 -38.63 4.61
CA GLY A 701 -3.54 -37.68 4.80
C GLY A 701 -3.88 -36.54 5.77
N ARG A 702 -4.94 -36.67 6.56
CA ARG A 702 -5.32 -35.69 7.60
C ARG A 702 -4.57 -35.99 8.89
N LEU A 703 -4.22 -34.98 9.66
CA LEU A 703 -3.59 -35.14 10.97
C LEU A 703 -4.65 -35.58 11.99
N LYS A 704 -4.62 -36.85 12.39
CA LYS A 704 -5.61 -37.49 13.25
C LYS A 704 -5.34 -37.23 14.74
N SER A 705 -4.06 -37.17 15.13
CA SER A 705 -3.65 -37.01 16.55
C SER A 705 -2.35 -36.24 16.63
N CYS A 706 -2.23 -35.41 17.65
CA CYS A 706 -1.03 -34.73 18.10
C CYS A 706 -0.88 -34.89 19.60
N PHE A 707 -0.21 -35.98 20.02
CA PHE A 707 -0.04 -36.31 21.42
C PHE A 707 1.31 -35.86 21.96
N ASP A 708 1.31 -34.87 22.83
CA ASP A 708 2.50 -34.41 23.57
C ASP A 708 2.80 -35.31 24.76
N LYS A 709 3.95 -35.98 24.72
CA LYS A 709 4.36 -36.97 25.74
C LYS A 709 4.82 -36.32 27.06
N GLU A 710 5.32 -35.08 26.98
CA GLU A 710 5.78 -34.34 28.16
C GLU A 710 4.60 -33.75 28.95
N LEU A 711 3.57 -33.27 28.24
CA LEU A 711 2.35 -32.70 28.81
C LEU A 711 1.28 -33.78 29.08
N ASN A 712 1.45 -34.98 28.50
CA ASN A 712 0.44 -36.03 28.45
C ASN A 712 -0.91 -35.50 27.95
N HIS A 713 -0.87 -34.73 26.81
CA HIS A 713 -2.00 -34.00 26.27
C HIS A 713 -2.19 -34.25 24.77
N GLU A 714 -3.45 -34.47 24.37
CA GLU A 714 -3.84 -34.50 22.93
C GLU A 714 -4.28 -33.10 22.53
N PHE A 715 -3.57 -32.50 21.55
CA PHE A 715 -3.80 -31.14 21.10
C PHE A 715 -4.92 -31.00 20.05
N LEU A 716 -5.35 -32.09 19.43
CA LEU A 716 -6.42 -32.04 18.43
C LEU A 716 -7.76 -32.46 19.06
N ASN A 717 -8.80 -31.69 18.77
CA ASN A 717 -10.17 -32.03 19.11
C ASN A 717 -10.86 -32.87 18.02
N ASP A 718 -10.46 -32.69 16.79
CA ASP A 718 -10.84 -33.45 15.59
C ASP A 718 -9.66 -33.46 14.61
N ASN A 719 -9.81 -34.08 13.43
CA ASN A 719 -8.72 -34.09 12.45
C ASN A 719 -8.27 -32.67 12.08
N GLY A 720 -6.97 -32.48 12.07
CA GLY A 720 -6.30 -31.26 11.61
C GLY A 720 -5.73 -31.42 10.20
N ASN A 721 -5.10 -30.37 9.69
CA ASN A 721 -4.60 -30.29 8.32
C ASN A 721 -5.71 -30.57 7.28
N ILE A 722 -6.90 -30.07 7.55
CA ILE A 722 -8.01 -30.18 6.61
C ILE A 722 -7.88 -29.09 5.55
N ILE A 723 -7.46 -29.52 4.34
CA ILE A 723 -7.31 -28.62 3.20
C ILE A 723 -8.67 -28.55 2.48
N SER A 724 -9.25 -27.38 2.39
CA SER A 724 -10.62 -27.13 1.93
C SER A 724 -10.64 -26.09 0.80
N LEU A 725 -11.54 -26.33 -0.16
CA LEU A 725 -11.80 -25.42 -1.28
C LEU A 725 -13.16 -24.78 -1.09
N TYR A 726 -13.19 -23.47 -1.11
CA TYR A 726 -14.39 -22.65 -1.00
C TYR A 726 -14.62 -21.89 -2.30
N GLU A 727 -15.90 -21.61 -2.62
CA GLU A 727 -16.25 -20.59 -3.59
C GLU A 727 -15.90 -19.21 -3.01
N ASP A 728 -15.31 -18.34 -3.82
CA ASP A 728 -14.85 -17.02 -3.41
C ASP A 728 -15.31 -15.98 -4.43
N ILE A 729 -16.55 -15.54 -4.29
CA ILE A 729 -17.21 -14.53 -5.14
C ILE A 729 -17.79 -13.47 -4.22
N PRO A 730 -16.98 -12.46 -3.83
CA PRO A 730 -17.50 -11.36 -3.02
C PRO A 730 -18.49 -10.50 -3.81
N ASN A 731 -19.39 -9.80 -3.10
CA ASN A 731 -20.38 -8.92 -3.71
C ASN A 731 -19.76 -7.80 -4.54
N ASN A 732 -18.62 -7.28 -4.09
CA ASN A 732 -17.86 -6.20 -4.75
C ASN A 732 -16.37 -6.43 -4.52
N TRP A 733 -15.53 -5.79 -5.35
CA TRP A 733 -14.08 -5.70 -5.12
C TRP A 733 -13.38 -7.06 -5.09
N ASP A 734 -13.51 -7.81 -6.19
CA ASP A 734 -13.09 -9.21 -6.33
C ASP A 734 -11.69 -9.51 -5.78
N ALA A 735 -10.63 -8.77 -6.21
CA ALA A 735 -9.28 -8.99 -5.68
C ALA A 735 -9.10 -8.48 -4.24
N TRP A 736 -9.89 -7.48 -3.85
CA TRP A 736 -9.72 -6.81 -2.56
C TRP A 736 -10.42 -7.53 -1.42
N ASP A 737 -11.64 -8.05 -1.62
CA ASP A 737 -12.44 -8.48 -0.48
C ASP A 737 -12.72 -9.99 -0.45
N ILE A 738 -13.12 -10.44 0.74
CA ILE A 738 -13.71 -11.73 1.05
C ILE A 738 -14.94 -11.42 1.89
N ASP A 739 -16.10 -11.92 1.45
CA ASP A 739 -17.34 -11.79 2.21
C ASP A 739 -17.55 -12.99 3.16
N PHE A 740 -18.16 -12.75 4.31
CA PHE A 740 -18.30 -13.74 5.39
C PHE A 740 -19.03 -15.03 4.99
N PHE A 741 -19.89 -14.97 3.99
CA PHE A 741 -20.70 -16.08 3.52
C PHE A 741 -19.91 -17.16 2.74
N TYR A 742 -18.63 -16.93 2.43
CA TYR A 742 -17.76 -17.98 1.87
C TYR A 742 -17.77 -19.24 2.76
N ARG A 743 -18.00 -19.10 4.06
CA ARG A 743 -18.03 -20.20 5.03
C ARG A 743 -19.12 -21.22 4.72
N ASP A 744 -20.21 -20.77 4.13
CA ASP A 744 -21.34 -21.61 3.71
C ASP A 744 -21.14 -22.21 2.32
N ALA A 745 -20.08 -21.81 1.62
CA ALA A 745 -19.78 -22.16 0.24
C ALA A 745 -18.62 -23.17 0.11
N LEU A 746 -18.51 -24.12 1.03
CA LEU A 746 -17.53 -25.21 0.95
C LEU A 746 -17.87 -26.09 -0.26
N LEU A 747 -16.92 -26.21 -1.19
CA LEU A 747 -17.07 -27.03 -2.41
C LEU A 747 -16.60 -28.45 -2.17
N GLU A 748 -15.40 -28.61 -1.66
CA GLU A 748 -14.83 -29.92 -1.32
C GLU A 748 -13.61 -29.83 -0.40
N THR A 749 -13.21 -30.95 0.16
CA THR A 749 -11.91 -31.11 0.85
C THR A 749 -10.95 -31.89 -0.03
N ALA A 750 -9.65 -31.69 0.15
CA ALA A 750 -8.59 -32.35 -0.61
C ALA A 750 -8.73 -33.88 -0.52
N LYS A 751 -8.64 -34.52 -1.69
CA LYS A 751 -8.75 -35.99 -1.84
C LYS A 751 -7.38 -36.57 -2.10
N ILE A 752 -6.97 -37.52 -1.28
CA ILE A 752 -5.69 -38.18 -1.44
C ILE A 752 -5.65 -39.00 -2.74
N VAL A 753 -4.55 -38.84 -3.46
CA VAL A 753 -4.24 -39.61 -4.67
C VAL A 753 -3.25 -40.70 -4.36
N GLU A 754 -2.23 -40.34 -3.60
CA GLU A 754 -1.09 -41.16 -3.33
C GLU A 754 -0.46 -40.82 -1.98
N THR A 755 -0.09 -41.82 -1.21
CA THR A 755 0.80 -41.71 -0.07
C THR A 755 2.14 -42.28 -0.49
N ILE A 756 3.14 -41.41 -0.62
CA ILE A 756 4.49 -41.79 -0.96
C ILE A 756 5.25 -42.12 0.33
N SER A 757 5.91 -43.26 0.37
CA SER A 757 6.75 -43.65 1.50
C SER A 757 7.80 -42.57 1.79
N GLY A 758 7.87 -42.17 3.06
CA GLY A 758 8.84 -41.19 3.53
C GLY A 758 10.20 -41.77 3.84
N VAL A 759 11.05 -40.96 4.43
CA VAL A 759 12.37 -41.33 4.93
C VAL A 759 12.37 -41.24 6.45
N GLU A 760 13.09 -42.17 7.08
CA GLU A 760 13.30 -42.20 8.51
C GLU A 760 14.77 -42.41 8.84
N CYS A 761 15.28 -41.58 9.75
CA CYS A 761 16.57 -41.72 10.39
C CYS A 761 16.51 -41.16 11.83
N ASP A 762 17.57 -41.32 12.60
CA ASP A 762 17.61 -40.96 14.03
C ASP A 762 17.25 -39.50 14.36
N PHE A 763 17.36 -38.63 13.37
CA PHE A 763 17.15 -37.20 13.61
C PHE A 763 16.04 -36.58 12.76
N TYR A 764 15.48 -37.31 11.78
CA TYR A 764 14.52 -36.78 10.82
C TYR A 764 13.57 -37.86 10.33
N GLN A 765 12.29 -37.52 10.24
CA GLN A 765 11.26 -38.35 9.64
C GLN A 765 10.38 -37.52 8.74
N ASP A 766 9.89 -38.06 7.65
CA ASP A 766 8.87 -37.44 6.83
C ASP A 766 7.87 -38.42 6.21
N LEU A 767 6.78 -37.86 5.72
CA LEU A 767 5.79 -38.53 4.87
C LEU A 767 5.44 -37.56 3.72
N THR A 768 5.13 -38.11 2.56
CA THR A 768 4.69 -37.29 1.41
C THR A 768 3.30 -37.71 0.99
N PHE A 769 2.40 -36.72 0.92
CA PHE A 769 1.04 -36.89 0.45
C PHE A 769 0.83 -36.13 -0.85
N LYS A 770 0.06 -36.70 -1.75
CA LYS A 770 -0.37 -36.06 -2.98
C LYS A 770 -1.89 -36.02 -3.03
N PHE A 771 -2.45 -34.85 -3.26
CA PHE A 771 -3.89 -34.60 -3.25
C PHE A 771 -4.35 -33.99 -4.56
N TYR A 772 -5.61 -34.28 -4.91
CA TYR A 772 -6.41 -33.45 -5.82
C TYR A 772 -7.39 -32.57 -5.03
N ILE A 773 -7.61 -31.36 -5.54
CA ILE A 773 -8.66 -30.47 -5.08
C ILE A 773 -9.07 -29.58 -6.27
N GLY A 774 -10.37 -29.63 -6.65
CA GLY A 774 -10.80 -29.02 -7.90
C GLY A 774 -10.04 -29.60 -9.10
N ASN A 775 -9.40 -28.74 -9.90
CA ASN A 775 -8.52 -29.08 -11.01
C ASN A 775 -7.03 -29.03 -10.62
N SER A 776 -6.75 -28.76 -9.34
CA SER A 776 -5.42 -28.46 -8.81
C SER A 776 -4.79 -29.69 -8.15
N ILE A 777 -3.46 -29.73 -8.13
CA ILE A 777 -2.68 -30.79 -7.50
C ILE A 777 -1.86 -30.19 -6.36
N ILE A 778 -1.92 -30.83 -5.20
CA ILE A 778 -1.12 -30.48 -4.04
C ILE A 778 -0.16 -31.62 -3.73
N THR A 779 1.13 -31.30 -3.58
CA THR A 779 2.14 -32.23 -3.04
C THR A 779 2.64 -31.66 -1.72
N GLN A 780 2.48 -32.42 -0.65
CA GLN A 780 2.81 -31.98 0.69
C GLN A 780 3.79 -32.96 1.35
N ILE A 781 4.98 -32.48 1.71
CA ILE A 781 5.93 -33.19 2.56
C ILE A 781 5.70 -32.76 3.99
N VAL A 782 5.36 -33.71 4.83
CA VAL A 782 5.18 -33.46 6.26
C VAL A 782 6.40 -34.00 7.00
N SER A 783 7.10 -33.15 7.75
CA SER A 783 8.39 -33.53 8.34
C SER A 783 8.49 -33.19 9.84
N LEU A 784 9.19 -34.06 10.58
CA LEU A 784 9.47 -33.93 11.99
C LEU A 784 10.96 -34.15 12.27
N ASN A 785 11.59 -33.25 13.00
CA ASN A 785 12.95 -33.39 13.54
C ASN A 785 12.93 -34.04 14.91
N SER A 786 13.96 -34.83 15.24
CA SER A 786 14.04 -35.60 16.51
C SER A 786 14.02 -34.76 17.79
N HIS A 787 14.36 -33.48 17.69
CA HIS A 787 14.53 -32.57 18.84
C HIS A 787 13.44 -31.48 18.90
N SER A 788 12.45 -31.52 18.01
CA SER A 788 11.44 -30.48 17.89
C SER A 788 10.03 -31.07 18.04
N LYS A 789 9.12 -30.25 18.60
CA LYS A 789 7.68 -30.50 18.55
C LYS A 789 7.04 -29.96 17.27
N ARG A 790 7.77 -29.17 16.46
CA ARG A 790 7.27 -28.52 15.26
C ARG A 790 7.12 -29.52 14.11
N LEU A 791 5.93 -29.59 13.55
CA LEU A 791 5.59 -30.38 12.37
C LEU A 791 5.49 -29.43 11.17
N ASP A 792 6.41 -29.60 10.20
CA ASP A 792 6.47 -28.73 9.03
C ASP A 792 5.69 -29.33 7.84
N PHE A 793 4.78 -28.56 7.24
CA PHE A 793 4.04 -28.90 6.03
C PHE A 793 4.63 -28.14 4.84
N ILE A 794 5.58 -28.77 4.15
CA ILE A 794 6.23 -28.20 2.97
C ILE A 794 5.34 -28.49 1.77
N THR A 795 4.63 -27.49 1.29
CA THR A 795 3.53 -27.63 0.35
C THR A 795 3.85 -27.04 -1.00
N LYS A 796 3.60 -27.78 -2.06
CA LYS A 796 3.63 -27.33 -3.45
C LYS A 796 2.26 -27.51 -4.06
N VAL A 797 1.76 -26.48 -4.73
CA VAL A 797 0.44 -26.46 -5.36
C VAL A 797 0.57 -26.05 -6.82
N ASN A 798 0.06 -26.88 -7.74
CA ASN A 798 -0.20 -26.44 -9.12
C ASN A 798 -1.64 -25.97 -9.18
N TRP A 799 -1.85 -24.65 -9.02
CA TRP A 799 -3.14 -24.02 -8.84
C TRP A 799 -3.79 -23.66 -10.17
N LYS A 800 -5.06 -24.09 -10.38
CA LYS A 800 -5.79 -23.90 -11.63
C LYS A 800 -7.21 -23.42 -11.44
N GLU A 801 -7.52 -22.93 -10.25
CA GLU A 801 -8.88 -22.53 -9.90
C GLU A 801 -9.10 -21.04 -10.14
N LYS A 802 -10.36 -20.68 -10.39
CA LYS A 802 -10.81 -19.29 -10.49
C LYS A 802 -12.02 -19.07 -9.59
N HIS A 803 -12.12 -17.87 -8.98
CA HIS A 803 -13.13 -17.53 -7.98
C HIS A 803 -13.24 -18.60 -6.88
N LYS A 804 -12.08 -19.10 -6.44
CA LYS A 804 -12.00 -20.09 -5.36
C LYS A 804 -10.87 -19.74 -4.39
N MET A 805 -11.04 -20.21 -3.17
CA MET A 805 -10.10 -20.00 -2.07
C MET A 805 -9.71 -21.34 -1.45
N LEU A 806 -8.40 -21.53 -1.23
CA LEU A 806 -7.82 -22.71 -0.58
C LEU A 806 -7.46 -22.36 0.85
N ARG A 807 -7.99 -23.10 1.80
CA ARG A 807 -7.73 -22.89 3.23
C ARG A 807 -7.30 -24.19 3.91
N VAL A 808 -6.59 -24.07 5.03
CA VAL A 808 -6.27 -25.20 5.91
C VAL A 808 -6.69 -24.87 7.33
N HIS A 809 -7.32 -25.82 8.03
CA HIS A 809 -7.75 -25.60 9.39
C HIS A 809 -7.38 -26.74 10.34
N PHE A 810 -7.27 -26.38 11.63
CA PHE A 810 -6.88 -27.23 12.73
C PHE A 810 -7.84 -27.01 13.92
N PRO A 811 -8.77 -27.94 14.20
CA PRO A 811 -9.57 -27.92 15.43
C PRO A 811 -8.71 -28.37 16.61
N LEU A 812 -8.62 -27.55 17.66
CA LEU A 812 -7.69 -27.73 18.76
C LEU A 812 -8.42 -28.09 20.06
N ASN A 813 -7.76 -28.85 20.92
CA ASN A 813 -8.17 -29.10 22.28
C ASN A 813 -7.53 -28.09 23.25
N VAL A 814 -7.63 -26.81 22.89
CA VAL A 814 -7.20 -25.63 23.65
C VAL A 814 -8.34 -24.65 23.66
N LYS A 815 -8.63 -24.05 24.82
CA LYS A 815 -9.69 -23.04 24.96
C LYS A 815 -9.10 -21.72 25.42
N SER A 816 -9.31 -20.70 24.63
CA SER A 816 -8.96 -19.32 24.97
C SER A 816 -9.95 -18.36 24.30
N ASP A 817 -10.31 -17.30 24.98
CA ASP A 817 -11.16 -16.23 24.45
C ASP A 817 -10.40 -15.25 23.55
N GLN A 818 -9.07 -15.40 23.47
CA GLN A 818 -8.20 -14.57 22.63
C GLN A 818 -7.14 -15.42 21.96
N ALA A 819 -6.81 -15.06 20.70
CA ALA A 819 -5.66 -15.57 19.99
C ALA A 819 -4.64 -14.44 19.73
N SER A 820 -3.36 -14.79 19.69
CA SER A 820 -2.27 -13.85 19.43
C SER A 820 -1.79 -13.95 17.99
N PHE A 821 -1.57 -12.80 17.35
CA PHE A 821 -1.14 -12.73 15.94
C PHE A 821 0.12 -11.88 15.81
N ASP A 822 1.14 -12.41 15.14
CA ASP A 822 2.37 -11.67 14.84
C ASP A 822 2.08 -10.46 13.95
N ILE A 823 2.61 -9.32 14.32
CA ILE A 823 2.59 -8.07 13.54
C ILE A 823 3.99 -7.45 13.52
N GLN A 824 4.11 -6.24 13.01
CA GLN A 824 5.35 -5.47 13.01
C GLN A 824 5.85 -5.25 14.45
N TYR A 825 7.04 -5.72 14.75
CA TYR A 825 7.74 -5.52 16.04
C TYR A 825 7.01 -6.00 17.31
N GLY A 826 6.01 -6.87 17.17
CA GLY A 826 5.25 -7.39 18.28
C GLY A 826 4.11 -8.29 17.86
N TYR A 827 3.07 -8.34 18.67
CA TYR A 827 1.87 -9.09 18.39
C TYR A 827 0.62 -8.35 18.90
N VAL A 828 -0.53 -8.72 18.36
CA VAL A 828 -1.85 -8.26 18.85
C VAL A 828 -2.68 -9.46 19.28
N LYS A 829 -3.59 -9.23 20.24
CA LYS A 829 -4.60 -10.21 20.65
C LYS A 829 -5.95 -9.84 20.05
N ARG A 830 -6.67 -10.83 19.53
CA ARG A 830 -8.02 -10.68 19.01
C ARG A 830 -8.92 -11.76 19.60
N HIS A 831 -10.19 -11.42 19.80
CA HIS A 831 -11.17 -12.37 20.36
C HIS A 831 -11.41 -13.54 19.43
N THR A 832 -11.61 -14.71 19.99
CA THR A 832 -11.98 -15.95 19.27
C THR A 832 -13.48 -16.12 19.15
N HIS A 833 -14.26 -15.28 19.84
CA HIS A 833 -15.73 -15.25 19.81
C HIS A 833 -16.25 -14.07 18.97
N GLN A 834 -17.57 -14.06 18.70
CA GLN A 834 -18.22 -13.05 17.87
C GLN A 834 -19.33 -12.30 18.65
N ASN A 835 -19.04 -11.86 19.87
CA ASN A 835 -20.02 -11.24 20.76
C ASN A 835 -20.52 -9.88 20.26
N THR A 836 -19.66 -9.09 19.67
CA THR A 836 -19.97 -7.76 19.17
C THR A 836 -19.93 -7.71 17.64
N SER A 837 -20.46 -6.64 17.05
CA SER A 837 -20.30 -6.37 15.60
C SER A 837 -18.83 -6.18 15.19
N TRP A 838 -18.01 -5.61 16.09
CA TRP A 838 -16.57 -5.45 15.90
C TRP A 838 -15.84 -6.81 15.85
N ASP A 839 -16.23 -7.77 16.70
CA ASP A 839 -15.69 -9.12 16.69
C ASP A 839 -16.12 -9.87 15.42
N LYS A 840 -17.41 -9.77 15.06
CA LYS A 840 -17.96 -10.39 13.83
C LYS A 840 -17.28 -9.91 12.56
N ALA A 841 -16.91 -8.63 12.49
CA ALA A 841 -16.24 -8.05 11.35
C ALA A 841 -14.84 -8.62 11.12
N LYS A 842 -14.18 -9.14 12.18
CA LYS A 842 -12.80 -9.66 12.15
C LYS A 842 -12.73 -11.16 11.82
N PHE A 843 -13.48 -11.59 10.81
CA PHE A 843 -13.48 -13.00 10.37
C PHE A 843 -12.32 -13.37 9.44
N GLU A 844 -11.54 -12.43 8.99
CA GLU A 844 -10.26 -12.60 8.31
C GLU A 844 -9.34 -11.49 8.80
N VAL A 845 -8.20 -11.84 9.38
CA VAL A 845 -7.29 -10.90 10.01
C VAL A 845 -5.84 -11.15 9.62
N VAL A 846 -5.02 -10.11 9.68
CA VAL A 846 -3.60 -10.21 9.38
C VAL A 846 -2.84 -10.89 10.52
N GLY A 847 -1.95 -11.83 10.16
CA GLY A 847 -0.88 -12.34 10.99
C GLY A 847 0.34 -12.56 10.11
N HIS A 848 1.54 -12.21 10.58
CA HIS A 848 2.74 -12.35 9.77
C HIS A 848 3.31 -13.77 9.85
N LYS A 849 4.10 -14.05 10.87
CA LYS A 849 4.85 -15.30 10.99
C LYS A 849 4.07 -16.40 11.71
N TYR A 850 3.08 -16.02 12.54
CA TYR A 850 2.27 -16.96 13.31
C TYR A 850 0.89 -16.40 13.70
N ALA A 851 -0.02 -17.33 13.98
CA ALA A 851 -1.17 -17.14 14.87
C ALA A 851 -1.08 -18.21 15.97
N ASP A 852 -1.31 -17.81 17.22
CA ASP A 852 -1.18 -18.64 18.40
C ASP A 852 -2.47 -18.65 19.20
N LEU A 853 -2.98 -19.84 19.51
CA LEU A 853 -4.08 -20.07 20.43
C LEU A 853 -3.55 -20.82 21.66
N SER A 854 -3.44 -20.12 22.76
CA SER A 854 -2.91 -20.68 24.01
C SER A 854 -3.72 -20.23 25.23
N ASP A 855 -3.78 -21.12 26.23
CA ASP A 855 -4.14 -20.80 27.61
C ASP A 855 -2.87 -20.60 28.45
N HIS A 856 -3.01 -20.69 29.81
CA HIS A 856 -1.85 -20.53 30.69
C HIS A 856 -0.90 -21.73 30.68
N ASP A 857 -1.40 -22.93 30.36
CA ASP A 857 -0.67 -24.17 30.51
C ASP A 857 -0.06 -24.67 29.21
N CYS A 858 -0.79 -24.47 28.09
CA CYS A 858 -0.36 -24.95 26.78
C CYS A 858 -1.05 -24.23 25.63
N GLY A 859 -0.55 -24.44 24.42
CA GLY A 859 -1.12 -23.85 23.22
C GLY A 859 -0.61 -24.50 21.93
N VAL A 860 -1.16 -24.01 20.83
CA VAL A 860 -0.73 -24.34 19.49
C VAL A 860 -0.55 -23.07 18.68
N ALA A 861 0.62 -22.92 18.07
CA ALA A 861 0.86 -21.90 17.08
C ALA A 861 0.87 -22.49 15.67
N LEU A 862 0.20 -21.83 14.72
CA LEU A 862 0.32 -22.09 13.30
C LEU A 862 1.28 -21.08 12.69
N LEU A 863 2.50 -21.54 12.40
CA LEU A 863 3.58 -20.74 11.82
C LEU A 863 3.51 -20.77 10.30
N ASN A 864 4.05 -19.75 9.62
CA ASN A 864 4.18 -19.79 8.15
C ASN A 864 5.37 -18.95 7.65
N ASP A 865 5.74 -19.13 6.38
CA ASP A 865 6.84 -18.41 5.72
C ASP A 865 6.39 -17.27 4.79
N CYS A 866 5.09 -17.16 4.44
CA CYS A 866 4.64 -16.17 3.45
C CYS A 866 3.13 -15.90 3.42
N LYS A 867 2.34 -16.45 4.34
CA LYS A 867 0.89 -16.25 4.41
C LYS A 867 0.53 -15.21 5.46
N TYR A 868 -0.64 -14.54 5.29
CA TYR A 868 -1.03 -13.44 6.16
C TYR A 868 -2.50 -13.49 6.59
N GLY A 869 -3.38 -14.13 5.81
CA GLY A 869 -4.81 -14.19 6.11
C GLY A 869 -5.12 -15.33 7.08
N TYR A 870 -5.56 -14.99 8.28
CA TYR A 870 -5.95 -15.94 9.31
C TYR A 870 -7.39 -15.72 9.76
N MET A 871 -8.00 -16.80 10.21
CA MET A 871 -9.19 -16.79 11.06
C MET A 871 -8.91 -17.66 12.29
N VAL A 872 -9.20 -17.17 13.48
CA VAL A 872 -9.25 -17.99 14.69
C VAL A 872 -10.63 -17.79 15.30
N HIS A 873 -11.41 -18.85 15.31
CA HIS A 873 -12.78 -18.83 15.84
C HIS A 873 -12.98 -20.01 16.79
N ASP A 874 -13.42 -19.72 18.00
CA ASP A 874 -13.46 -20.66 19.12
C ASP A 874 -12.11 -21.36 19.30
N ASN A 875 -12.04 -22.66 19.01
CA ASN A 875 -10.82 -23.46 19.11
C ASN A 875 -10.24 -23.88 17.74
N ILE A 876 -10.63 -23.21 16.65
CA ILE A 876 -10.14 -23.52 15.31
C ILE A 876 -9.19 -22.44 14.83
N ILE A 877 -7.96 -22.82 14.47
CA ILE A 877 -7.05 -21.97 13.70
C ILE A 877 -7.19 -22.32 12.24
N ASP A 878 -7.46 -21.32 11.41
CA ASP A 878 -7.61 -21.44 9.96
C ASP A 878 -6.68 -20.46 9.26
N LEU A 879 -5.97 -20.93 8.23
CA LEU A 879 -5.02 -20.16 7.42
C LEU A 879 -5.45 -20.18 5.96
N ASN A 880 -5.57 -19.01 5.37
CA ASN A 880 -5.82 -18.85 3.95
C ASN A 880 -4.53 -19.07 3.16
N LEU A 881 -4.52 -20.07 2.28
CA LEU A 881 -3.33 -20.48 1.53
C LEU A 881 -3.25 -19.81 0.16
N LEU A 882 -4.36 -19.77 -0.59
CA LEU A 882 -4.43 -19.21 -1.94
C LEU A 882 -5.86 -18.73 -2.24
N ARG A 883 -5.99 -17.73 -3.09
CA ARG A 883 -7.27 -17.30 -3.71
C ARG A 883 -7.00 -16.79 -5.13
N SER A 884 -7.99 -16.87 -6.00
CA SER A 884 -7.85 -16.48 -7.40
C SER A 884 -9.03 -15.64 -7.87
N PRO A 885 -9.02 -14.34 -7.58
CA PRO A 885 -9.98 -13.42 -8.19
C PRO A 885 -9.75 -13.32 -9.71
N ASN A 886 -10.73 -12.82 -10.44
CA ASN A 886 -10.63 -12.58 -11.88
C ASN A 886 -10.42 -11.10 -12.21
N ASN A 887 -10.68 -10.21 -11.27
CA ASN A 887 -10.63 -8.76 -11.50
C ASN A 887 -9.86 -8.03 -10.38
N PRO A 888 -8.90 -7.13 -10.73
CA PRO A 888 -8.54 -6.63 -12.06
C PRO A 888 -7.50 -7.49 -12.81
N ASP A 889 -6.96 -8.54 -12.19
CA ASP A 889 -6.03 -9.48 -12.84
C ASP A 889 -6.68 -10.86 -13.01
N PRO A 890 -7.09 -11.24 -14.24
CA PRO A 890 -7.69 -12.54 -14.50
C PRO A 890 -6.72 -13.72 -14.42
N GLU A 891 -5.42 -13.47 -14.28
CA GLU A 891 -4.37 -14.49 -14.11
C GLU A 891 -3.90 -14.58 -12.66
N ALA A 892 -4.55 -13.87 -11.72
CA ALA A 892 -4.15 -13.82 -10.33
C ALA A 892 -4.00 -15.22 -9.72
N ASP A 893 -2.83 -15.48 -9.13
CA ASP A 893 -2.45 -16.73 -8.45
C ASP A 893 -2.53 -18.03 -9.29
N ILE A 894 -2.84 -17.99 -10.57
CA ILE A 894 -2.81 -19.17 -11.43
C ILE A 894 -1.36 -19.62 -11.63
N GLY A 895 -1.08 -20.93 -11.40
CA GLY A 895 0.25 -21.53 -11.62
C GLY A 895 0.82 -22.25 -10.40
N ASP A 896 2.15 -22.32 -10.34
CA ASP A 896 2.87 -23.06 -9.31
C ASP A 896 3.15 -22.19 -8.08
N HIS A 897 2.79 -22.71 -6.92
CA HIS A 897 3.06 -22.12 -5.62
C HIS A 897 3.81 -23.10 -4.73
N ASP A 898 4.72 -22.59 -3.91
CA ASP A 898 5.36 -23.32 -2.85
C ASP A 898 5.39 -22.49 -1.56
N PHE A 899 5.08 -23.09 -0.42
CA PHE A 899 5.08 -22.44 0.89
C PHE A 899 5.19 -23.45 2.01
N ILE A 900 5.55 -22.95 3.18
CA ILE A 900 5.63 -23.75 4.40
C ILE A 900 4.67 -23.15 5.42
N TYR A 901 3.86 -24.03 6.02
CA TYR A 901 3.23 -23.73 7.31
C TYR A 901 3.60 -24.83 8.29
N SER A 902 3.60 -24.53 9.58
CA SER A 902 4.04 -25.45 10.61
C SER A 902 3.10 -25.46 11.80
N PHE A 903 2.72 -26.64 12.24
CA PHE A 903 1.94 -26.86 13.46
C PHE A 903 2.90 -27.01 14.63
N PHE A 904 2.80 -26.13 15.61
CA PHE A 904 3.73 -26.10 16.75
C PHE A 904 2.99 -26.10 18.08
N PRO A 905 2.78 -27.30 18.69
CA PRO A 905 2.26 -27.39 20.06
C PRO A 905 3.34 -27.01 21.06
N HIS A 906 2.95 -26.30 22.12
CA HIS A 906 3.89 -25.81 23.11
C HIS A 906 3.30 -25.79 24.52
N LYS A 907 4.19 -25.81 25.51
CA LYS A 907 3.88 -25.57 26.92
C LYS A 907 3.78 -24.07 27.18
N ASN A 908 2.96 -23.67 28.14
CA ASN A 908 2.72 -22.30 28.57
C ASN A 908 2.04 -21.42 27.48
N ASP A 909 1.86 -20.15 27.81
CA ASP A 909 1.39 -19.13 26.87
C ASP A 909 2.46 -18.73 25.81
N LEU A 910 2.09 -17.87 24.89
CA LEU A 910 2.95 -17.37 23.82
C LEU A 910 4.32 -16.88 24.32
N ILE A 911 4.33 -16.04 25.36
CA ILE A 911 5.54 -15.35 25.86
C ILE A 911 6.51 -16.32 26.53
N ASN A 912 5.97 -17.29 27.23
CA ASN A 912 6.75 -18.30 27.96
C ASN A 912 7.03 -19.57 27.14
N SER A 913 6.75 -19.52 25.84
CA SER A 913 7.00 -20.58 24.87
C SER A 913 8.15 -20.24 23.91
N LYS A 914 8.36 -21.12 22.94
CA LYS A 914 9.35 -20.90 21.85
C LYS A 914 8.70 -20.47 20.53
N VAL A 915 7.43 -20.12 20.51
CA VAL A 915 6.70 -19.79 19.29
C VAL A 915 7.40 -18.71 18.48
N ILE A 916 7.77 -17.60 19.10
CA ILE A 916 8.39 -16.45 18.41
C ILE A 916 9.74 -16.81 17.80
N SER A 917 10.58 -17.58 18.52
CA SER A 917 11.88 -18.01 18.00
C SER A 917 11.76 -19.07 16.89
N GLU A 918 10.83 -20.03 17.02
CA GLU A 918 10.55 -21.01 15.99
C GLU A 918 10.00 -20.37 14.71
N ALA A 919 9.11 -19.38 14.83
CA ALA A 919 8.60 -18.60 13.71
C ALA A 919 9.71 -17.82 12.99
N SER A 920 10.66 -17.24 13.74
CA SER A 920 11.84 -16.60 13.17
C SER A 920 12.71 -17.60 12.40
N CYS A 921 12.91 -18.81 12.92
CA CYS A 921 13.68 -19.89 12.28
C CYS A 921 13.03 -20.42 10.99
N VAL A 922 11.69 -20.48 10.91
CA VAL A 922 10.98 -20.86 9.69
C VAL A 922 11.19 -19.82 8.59
N ASN A 923 11.18 -18.54 8.95
CA ASN A 923 11.23 -17.41 8.02
C ASN A 923 12.66 -17.04 7.56
N ASN A 924 13.70 -17.38 8.34
CA ASN A 924 15.08 -17.00 7.99
C ASN A 924 16.03 -18.17 8.21
N LYS A 925 16.28 -18.90 7.14
CA LYS A 925 17.23 -20.02 7.14
C LYS A 925 18.67 -19.51 7.10
N PRO A 926 19.64 -20.23 7.70
CA PRO A 926 21.06 -19.91 7.63
C PRO A 926 21.57 -19.83 6.19
N LEU A 927 22.46 -18.88 5.93
CA LEU A 927 23.11 -18.75 4.62
C LEU A 927 24.22 -19.78 4.48
N LEU A 928 24.26 -20.48 3.34
CA LEU A 928 25.25 -21.49 3.02
C LEU A 928 26.33 -20.92 2.08
N PHE A 929 27.60 -21.02 2.50
CA PHE A 929 28.77 -20.65 1.71
C PHE A 929 29.65 -21.88 1.48
N LYS A 930 29.66 -22.39 0.25
CA LYS A 930 30.42 -23.59 -0.17
C LYS A 930 31.88 -23.23 -0.37
N GLU A 931 32.80 -24.17 0.01
CA GLU A 931 34.24 -24.03 -0.20
C GLU A 931 34.88 -22.86 0.53
N PHE A 932 34.34 -22.50 1.72
CA PHE A 932 34.84 -21.43 2.59
C PHE A 932 35.06 -21.90 4.03
N LYS A 933 35.95 -21.21 4.73
CA LYS A 933 36.17 -21.27 6.17
C LYS A 933 36.06 -19.89 6.78
N ALA A 934 35.33 -19.74 7.87
CA ALA A 934 35.16 -18.47 8.56
C ALA A 934 36.42 -18.09 9.35
N LEU A 935 36.87 -16.84 9.23
CA LEU A 935 37.90 -16.20 10.05
C LEU A 935 37.35 -15.05 10.87
N SER A 936 36.25 -14.46 10.41
CA SER A 936 35.55 -13.33 11.05
C SER A 936 34.37 -13.80 11.87
N LYS A 937 33.87 -12.93 12.72
CA LYS A 937 32.61 -13.10 13.47
C LYS A 937 31.70 -11.90 13.24
N ILE A 938 30.42 -12.03 13.48
CA ILE A 938 29.50 -10.90 13.50
C ILE A 938 29.90 -10.02 14.70
N PRO A 939 30.06 -8.68 14.51
CA PRO A 939 30.67 -7.78 15.50
C PRO A 939 29.77 -7.45 16.70
N VAL A 940 28.59 -8.07 16.79
CA VAL A 940 27.62 -7.87 17.87
C VAL A 940 27.08 -9.21 18.34
N SER A 941 26.87 -9.33 19.65
CA SER A 941 26.03 -10.38 20.24
C SER A 941 25.09 -9.78 21.27
N ILE A 942 23.93 -10.43 21.42
CA ILE A 942 22.87 -10.01 22.34
C ILE A 942 22.56 -11.18 23.27
N ASP A 943 22.53 -10.91 24.57
CA ASP A 943 22.13 -11.85 25.61
C ASP A 943 20.95 -11.23 26.35
N GLY A 944 19.76 -11.79 26.22
CA GLY A 944 18.52 -11.32 26.85
C GLY A 944 17.30 -11.96 26.21
N GLU A 945 16.40 -12.48 27.02
CA GLU A 945 15.14 -13.01 26.55
C GLU A 945 14.27 -11.92 25.90
N GLY A 946 13.64 -12.26 24.79
CA GLY A 946 12.74 -11.35 24.05
C GLY A 946 13.43 -10.24 23.26
N LEU A 947 14.76 -10.17 23.27
CA LEU A 947 15.52 -9.17 22.53
C LEU A 947 15.95 -9.71 21.17
N GLU A 948 15.67 -8.94 20.11
CA GLU A 948 16.03 -9.26 18.72
C GLU A 948 16.84 -8.15 18.08
N LEU A 949 17.96 -8.50 17.42
CA LEU A 949 18.65 -7.62 16.50
C LEU A 949 17.87 -7.59 15.17
N SER A 950 17.01 -6.61 15.02
CA SER A 950 16.26 -6.41 13.78
C SER A 950 17.18 -5.94 12.65
N VAL A 951 18.11 -5.02 12.94
CA VAL A 951 19.00 -4.40 11.95
C VAL A 951 20.43 -4.29 12.48
N LEU A 952 21.36 -4.60 11.60
CA LEU A 952 22.77 -4.19 11.69
C LEU A 952 23.19 -3.69 10.31
N LYS A 953 23.41 -2.37 10.18
CA LYS A 953 23.73 -1.73 8.90
C LYS A 953 24.62 -0.51 9.11
N LYS A 954 25.20 0.02 8.02
CA LYS A 954 25.80 1.36 8.02
C LYS A 954 24.71 2.43 8.11
N ALA A 955 24.94 3.50 8.86
CA ALA A 955 24.05 4.65 8.92
C ALA A 955 23.90 5.34 7.56
N GLU A 956 22.74 5.97 7.31
CA GLU A 956 22.47 6.63 6.02
C GLU A 956 23.43 7.79 5.72
N LYS A 957 23.76 8.59 6.73
CA LYS A 957 24.56 9.83 6.55
C LYS A 957 25.81 9.91 7.42
N LYS A 958 26.06 8.90 8.28
CA LYS A 958 27.18 8.91 9.22
C LYS A 958 28.06 7.69 9.00
N ASP A 959 29.34 7.80 9.33
CA ASP A 959 30.28 6.67 9.25
C ASP A 959 30.28 5.86 10.55
N CYS A 960 29.16 5.24 10.82
CA CYS A 960 28.93 4.37 11.98
C CYS A 960 27.94 3.26 11.64
N LEU A 961 27.87 2.25 12.52
CA LEU A 961 26.86 1.19 12.44
C LEU A 961 25.59 1.61 13.18
N ILE A 962 24.46 1.19 12.65
CA ILE A 962 23.14 1.24 13.29
C ILE A 962 22.78 -0.16 13.77
N LEU A 963 22.42 -0.24 15.04
CA LEU A 963 21.81 -1.42 15.66
C LEU A 963 20.36 -1.08 16.00
N ARG A 964 19.41 -1.83 15.45
CA ARG A 964 18.00 -1.73 15.86
C ARG A 964 17.63 -2.99 16.64
N ILE A 965 17.28 -2.79 17.90
CA ILE A 965 16.91 -3.86 18.82
C ILE A 965 15.44 -3.74 19.15
N VAL A 966 14.75 -4.86 19.12
CA VAL A 966 13.31 -4.96 19.35
C VAL A 966 13.05 -5.87 20.55
N GLU A 967 12.17 -5.43 21.43
CA GLU A 967 11.58 -6.27 22.47
C GLU A 967 10.32 -6.94 21.91
N ARG A 968 10.27 -8.30 21.86
CA ARG A 968 9.25 -9.06 21.14
C ARG A 968 8.09 -9.56 22.00
N PHE A 969 8.23 -9.52 23.33
CA PHE A 969 7.28 -10.14 24.27
C PHE A 969 6.21 -9.16 24.77
N GLY A 970 6.35 -7.86 24.48
CA GLY A 970 5.45 -6.83 25.00
C GLY A 970 5.55 -6.64 26.51
N ARG A 971 6.75 -6.87 27.08
CA ARG A 971 7.04 -6.72 28.51
C ARG A 971 8.36 -5.97 28.72
N LYS A 972 8.62 -5.56 29.96
CA LYS A 972 9.95 -5.09 30.32
C LYS A 972 10.94 -6.25 30.21
N SER A 973 11.94 -6.10 29.34
CA SER A 973 13.03 -7.05 29.14
C SER A 973 14.38 -6.37 29.42
N GLU A 974 15.32 -7.16 29.95
CA GLU A 974 16.69 -6.72 30.23
C GLU A 974 17.65 -7.64 29.50
N GLY A 975 18.74 -7.10 29.00
CA GLY A 975 19.77 -7.87 28.33
C GLY A 975 21.09 -7.12 28.20
N LYS A 976 22.10 -7.82 27.69
CA LYS A 976 23.43 -7.28 27.44
C LYS A 976 23.73 -7.31 25.96
N ILE A 977 24.33 -6.23 25.47
CA ILE A 977 24.81 -6.13 24.10
C ILE A 977 26.34 -6.11 24.20
N TYR A 978 26.98 -7.06 23.52
CA TYR A 978 28.45 -7.12 23.44
C TYR A 978 28.88 -6.62 22.07
N LEU A 979 29.64 -5.54 22.04
CA LEU A 979 30.25 -4.93 20.85
C LEU A 979 31.45 -4.06 21.27
N SER A 980 32.27 -3.67 20.31
CA SER A 980 33.39 -2.74 20.55
C SER A 980 33.06 -1.34 20.06
N GLY A 981 33.39 -0.30 20.83
CA GLY A 981 33.21 1.09 20.44
C GLY A 981 32.33 1.91 21.38
N GLU A 982 31.90 3.06 20.91
CA GLU A 982 30.98 3.95 21.63
C GLU A 982 29.55 3.78 21.07
N ILE A 983 28.57 3.78 21.95
CA ILE A 983 27.14 3.71 21.57
C ILE A 983 26.45 5.01 21.93
N THR A 984 25.53 5.43 21.05
CA THR A 984 24.62 6.54 21.34
C THR A 984 23.23 6.15 20.82
N GLU A 985 22.20 6.36 21.63
CA GLU A 985 20.82 6.18 21.17
C GLU A 985 20.45 7.24 20.13
N CYS A 986 19.70 6.86 19.08
CA CYS A 986 19.21 7.77 18.07
C CYS A 986 17.75 7.47 17.72
N ASP A 987 17.09 8.42 17.04
CA ASP A 987 15.75 8.21 16.47
C ASP A 987 15.76 7.13 15.36
N LEU A 988 14.58 6.63 14.97
CA LEU A 988 14.50 5.56 13.97
C LEU A 988 14.96 5.98 12.58
N ILE A 989 14.95 7.28 12.27
CA ILE A 989 15.43 7.83 10.98
C ILE A 989 16.89 8.29 11.02
N GLU A 990 17.61 8.01 12.10
CA GLU A 990 19.05 8.21 12.26
C GLU A 990 19.51 9.70 12.24
N TRP A 991 18.59 10.64 12.48
CA TRP A 991 18.90 12.07 12.43
C TRP A 991 19.43 12.61 13.75
N LYS A 992 18.75 12.30 14.85
CA LYS A 992 18.99 12.90 16.16
C LYS A 992 19.58 11.88 17.11
N SER A 993 20.66 12.22 17.79
CA SER A 993 21.12 11.50 18.98
C SER A 993 20.22 11.89 20.15
N ILE A 994 19.69 10.89 20.87
CA ILE A 994 18.67 11.07 21.93
C ILE A 994 19.34 10.99 23.31
N GLY A 995 20.39 10.18 23.44
CA GLY A 995 21.07 9.91 24.71
C GLY A 995 22.52 10.34 24.77
N GLU A 996 23.15 10.20 25.95
CA GLU A 996 24.57 10.39 26.15
C GLU A 996 25.39 9.27 25.49
N LYS A 997 26.63 9.57 25.13
CA LYS A 997 27.59 8.55 24.65
C LYS A 997 27.99 7.64 25.79
N VAL A 998 27.77 6.35 25.65
CA VAL A 998 28.19 5.33 26.58
C VAL A 998 29.41 4.62 26.02
N LYS A 999 30.55 4.66 26.76
CA LYS A 999 31.69 3.79 26.46
C LYS A 999 31.36 2.36 26.86
N VAL A 1000 31.47 1.47 25.90
CA VAL A 1000 31.33 0.03 26.15
C VAL A 1000 32.61 -0.46 26.78
N LYS A 1001 32.55 -1.11 27.94
CA LYS A 1001 33.69 -1.88 28.48
C LYS A 1001 33.78 -3.17 27.66
N GLU A 1002 35.01 -3.45 27.16
CA GLU A 1002 35.33 -4.72 26.48
C GLU A 1002 35.01 -5.95 27.32
#